data_160608c7efd995f1bdcedbe2765a1fce
#
_entry.id   160608c7efd995f1bdcedbe2765a1fce
#
_cell.length_a   1.000
_cell.length_b   1.000
_cell.length_c   1.000
_cell.angle_alpha   90.00
_cell.angle_beta   90.00
_cell.angle_gamma   90.00
#
_symmetry.space_group_name_H-M   'P 1'
#
loop_
_entity.id
_entity.type
_entity.pdbx_description
1 polymer ?
#
loop_
_entity_poly.entity_id
_entity_poly.type
_entity_poly.pdbx_seq_one_letter_code
_entity_poly.pdbx_strand_id
1 'polypeptide(L)'
;MELKATTLGKRMAQHPYDRVEILNAGVRVSGPQHEYLIPFNQLLAINCKRGLVWGELEFVLPEDKVVRLHGTEWGETQRFHRHLTALWQQWSAEMSDIAAGLLEAQLAIITGSREQTRWLTRQQAQTIRQQIVNALEGLPLPTTRLAEFDNCREAWRQCQAWLADKESGRVQHNQRYTDAMLTQYGDFFARIESSPLNPSQARAVVNGERSLLVLAGAGSGKTSVLVARAGWLLERQEASAEQILLLAFGRKAAEEMDERLQSRLNTDAITARTFHALALSIIQQGSKKVPVVSQLENDAAARYKLFTDCWQQQCREKKAQAKGWRQWLQDELGWEVGEDSFWEDDKIVKRMGSRLDRWVSLMRMHGGSQADMIAGAPEAVRECFGKRIKLMAPLLKAWKAALKDENAVDFSGLIHQAIIILDKGRFVSPWKHILVDEFQDISPQRAALLAALRKQNSQTSLFAVGDDWQAIYRFSGAQLSLTTAFSHYFGEGDNCALDTTYRFNSRIGEIANRFIQQNPHQLSKPLNSLTVGDKHAVTLLEDDKLDALFDKLSGYATPDQRILVLARYHHLKPAALEKAATRWPKLNIDFMTVHASKGQQADYVIVLGLQEGFDGFPAPVRESIMEQALLPEPEDFPDAEERRLLYVAMTRARLRVWLLFNKAQPSPFVEILKQLSVPVARKP
;
A
#
# COMPACT_ATOMS: atom_id res chain seq x y z
N MET A 1 45.63 46.99 -3.75
CA MET A 1 47.04 46.54 -3.72
C MET A 1 47.26 45.54 -4.83
N GLU A 2 48.40 45.62 -5.50
CA GLU A 2 48.71 44.78 -6.66
C GLU A 2 50.09 44.13 -6.49
N LEU A 3 50.24 42.85 -6.89
CA LEU A 3 51.51 42.12 -6.93
C LEU A 3 51.80 41.71 -8.38
N LYS A 4 52.98 41.95 -8.87
CA LYS A 4 53.39 41.64 -10.27
C LYS A 4 54.58 40.71 -10.28
N ALA A 5 54.66 39.84 -11.25
CA ALA A 5 55.89 39.10 -11.54
C ALA A 5 56.95 40.01 -12.09
N THR A 6 58.23 39.83 -11.70
CA THR A 6 59.36 40.52 -12.19
C THR A 6 59.53 40.29 -13.69
N THR A 7 60.22 41.19 -14.39
CA THR A 7 60.47 41.09 -15.87
C THR A 7 61.14 39.78 -16.26
N LEU A 8 62.06 39.27 -15.42
CA LEU A 8 62.71 38.00 -15.62
C LEU A 8 61.78 36.80 -15.17
N GLY A 9 61.03 36.98 -14.08
CA GLY A 9 60.06 36.03 -13.60
C GLY A 9 58.96 35.73 -14.61
N LYS A 10 58.47 36.73 -15.35
CA LYS A 10 57.45 36.52 -16.41
C LYS A 10 57.98 35.66 -17.57
N ARG A 11 59.30 35.75 -17.92
CA ARG A 11 59.86 34.92 -18.98
C ARG A 11 60.15 33.50 -18.61
N MET A 12 60.27 33.22 -17.30
CA MET A 12 60.57 31.90 -16.77
C MET A 12 59.35 31.24 -16.07
N ALA A 13 58.21 31.92 -16.02
CA ALA A 13 57.01 31.41 -15.37
C ALA A 13 56.41 30.27 -16.18
N GLN A 14 56.07 29.20 -15.47
CA GLN A 14 55.36 28.02 -16.03
C GLN A 14 53.81 28.18 -16.01
N HIS A 15 53.32 29.31 -15.48
CA HIS A 15 51.90 29.58 -15.31
C HIS A 15 51.48 30.81 -16.12
N PRO A 16 50.22 30.88 -16.58
CA PRO A 16 49.74 31.92 -17.49
C PRO A 16 49.54 33.30 -16.84
N TYR A 17 49.69 33.39 -15.51
CA TYR A 17 49.40 34.59 -14.75
C TYR A 17 50.68 35.33 -14.36
N ASP A 18 50.66 36.69 -14.49
CA ASP A 18 51.79 37.55 -14.14
C ASP A 18 51.42 38.65 -13.15
N ARG A 19 50.16 38.74 -12.71
CA ARG A 19 49.65 39.79 -11.85
C ARG A 19 48.51 39.25 -10.97
N VAL A 20 48.43 39.75 -9.74
CA VAL A 20 47.27 39.59 -8.84
C VAL A 20 46.89 40.94 -8.25
N GLU A 21 45.60 41.24 -8.22
CA GLU A 21 45.03 42.46 -7.66
C GLU A 21 43.97 42.09 -6.60
N ILE A 22 43.99 42.78 -5.45
CA ILE A 22 43.00 42.65 -4.40
C ILE A 22 41.76 43.48 -4.77
N LEU A 23 40.60 42.87 -4.76
CA LEU A 23 39.28 43.48 -4.91
C LEU A 23 38.55 43.50 -3.56
N ASN A 24 37.39 44.18 -3.50
CA ASN A 24 36.60 44.29 -2.26
C ASN A 24 36.16 42.91 -1.67
N ALA A 25 35.88 41.94 -2.52
CA ALA A 25 35.38 40.63 -2.09
C ALA A 25 36.06 39.45 -2.80
N GLY A 26 37.36 39.61 -3.16
CA GLY A 26 38.09 38.58 -3.87
C GLY A 26 39.44 39.06 -4.41
N VAL A 27 40.03 38.26 -5.28
CA VAL A 27 41.26 38.61 -6.01
C VAL A 27 41.07 38.36 -7.50
N ARG A 28 41.70 39.22 -8.30
CA ARG A 28 41.80 39.04 -9.74
C ARG A 28 43.23 38.61 -10.06
N VAL A 29 43.37 37.45 -10.69
CA VAL A 29 44.63 36.93 -11.17
C VAL A 29 44.64 37.06 -12.69
N SER A 30 45.58 37.79 -13.24
CA SER A 30 45.62 38.12 -14.69
C SER A 30 47.01 37.90 -15.29
N GLY A 31 47.03 37.65 -16.58
CA GLY A 31 48.21 37.53 -17.43
C GLY A 31 47.91 38.01 -18.85
N PRO A 32 48.85 37.89 -19.80
CA PRO A 32 48.71 38.46 -21.14
C PRO A 32 47.47 37.96 -21.93
N GLN A 33 47.02 36.74 -21.66
CA GLN A 33 45.95 36.11 -22.40
C GLN A 33 44.86 35.50 -21.47
N HIS A 34 45.06 35.53 -20.16
CA HIS A 34 44.18 34.88 -19.20
C HIS A 34 43.88 35.81 -18.03
N GLU A 35 42.63 35.82 -17.63
CA GLU A 35 42.15 36.48 -16.41
C GLU A 35 41.29 35.51 -15.62
N TYR A 36 41.46 35.47 -14.32
CA TYR A 36 40.68 34.65 -13.41
C TYR A 36 40.30 35.46 -12.18
N LEU A 37 38.98 35.53 -11.94
CA LEU A 37 38.41 36.16 -10.76
C LEU A 37 38.18 35.11 -9.70
N ILE A 38 38.75 35.26 -8.52
CA ILE A 38 38.60 34.39 -7.37
C ILE A 38 37.84 35.15 -6.29
N PRO A 39 36.52 34.94 -6.13
CA PRO A 39 35.77 35.48 -5.00
C PRO A 39 36.26 34.88 -3.68
N PHE A 40 36.19 35.63 -2.59
CA PHE A 40 36.61 35.15 -1.26
C PHE A 40 35.81 33.95 -0.75
N ASN A 41 34.57 33.82 -1.19
CA ASN A 41 33.72 32.64 -0.86
C ASN A 41 34.14 31.34 -1.57
N GLN A 42 34.97 31.38 -2.57
CA GLN A 42 35.54 30.21 -3.22
C GLN A 42 36.97 29.91 -2.73
N LEU A 43 37.54 30.75 -1.91
CA LEU A 43 38.92 30.62 -1.46
C LEU A 43 38.98 29.72 -0.20
N LEU A 44 39.72 28.62 -0.32
CA LEU A 44 39.92 27.68 0.77
C LEU A 44 41.21 27.93 1.54
N ALA A 45 42.29 28.29 0.82
CA ALA A 45 43.58 28.66 1.43
C ALA A 45 44.37 29.58 0.51
N ILE A 46 45.25 30.36 1.13
CA ILE A 46 46.25 31.21 0.44
C ILE A 46 47.63 30.78 0.96
N ASN A 47 48.44 30.23 0.07
CA ASN A 47 49.79 29.77 0.42
C ASN A 47 50.84 30.68 -0.21
N CYS A 48 51.89 30.93 0.57
CA CYS A 48 53.06 31.69 0.09
C CYS A 48 54.30 30.79 0.22
N LYS A 49 54.99 30.58 -0.88
CA LYS A 49 56.19 29.71 -0.93
C LYS A 49 57.37 30.51 -1.46
N ARG A 50 58.55 30.24 -0.92
CA ARG A 50 59.82 30.79 -1.42
C ARG A 50 60.51 29.77 -2.33
N GLY A 51 60.60 30.05 -3.60
CA GLY A 51 61.45 29.30 -4.51
C GLY A 51 62.94 29.69 -4.35
N LEU A 52 63.81 29.16 -5.21
CA LEU A 52 65.24 29.44 -5.16
C LEU A 52 65.54 30.91 -5.41
N VAL A 53 64.79 31.62 -6.28
CA VAL A 53 65.01 32.97 -6.71
C VAL A 53 63.80 33.87 -6.45
N TRP A 54 62.56 33.35 -6.64
CA TRP A 54 61.33 34.13 -6.61
C TRP A 54 60.35 33.64 -5.58
N GLY A 55 59.38 34.48 -5.26
CA GLY A 55 58.20 34.11 -4.51
C GLY A 55 57.11 33.49 -5.40
N GLU A 56 56.32 32.62 -4.79
CA GLU A 56 55.11 32.01 -5.34
C GLU A 56 53.93 32.26 -4.43
N LEU A 57 52.77 32.58 -5.00
CA LEU A 57 51.50 32.70 -4.31
C LEU A 57 50.52 31.71 -4.92
N GLU A 58 49.93 30.89 -4.08
CA GLU A 58 48.93 29.86 -4.46
C GLU A 58 47.58 30.18 -3.83
N PHE A 59 46.54 30.09 -4.65
CA PHE A 59 45.14 30.16 -4.23
C PHE A 59 44.53 28.76 -4.36
N VAL A 60 44.11 28.18 -3.26
CA VAL A 60 43.46 26.86 -3.22
C VAL A 60 41.96 27.07 -3.31
N LEU A 61 41.30 26.41 -4.26
CA LEU A 61 39.86 26.47 -4.55
C LEU A 61 39.22 25.09 -4.38
N PRO A 62 37.89 25.00 -4.36
CA PRO A 62 37.19 23.72 -4.37
C PRO A 62 37.62 22.80 -5.53
N GLU A 63 37.41 21.50 -5.38
CA GLU A 63 37.77 20.47 -6.37
C GLU A 63 39.25 20.35 -6.65
N ASP A 64 40.11 20.60 -5.65
CA ASP A 64 41.57 20.57 -5.73
C ASP A 64 42.18 21.52 -6.79
N LYS A 65 41.42 22.51 -7.20
CA LYS A 65 41.88 23.50 -8.16
C LYS A 65 42.83 24.51 -7.50
N VAL A 66 43.99 24.70 -8.09
CA VAL A 66 44.99 25.66 -7.57
C VAL A 66 45.36 26.66 -8.66
N VAL A 67 45.23 27.96 -8.34
CA VAL A 67 45.68 29.07 -9.18
C VAL A 67 46.98 29.60 -8.60
N ARG A 68 48.02 29.76 -9.42
CA ARG A 68 49.37 30.12 -8.98
C ARG A 68 49.87 31.33 -9.71
N LEU A 69 50.54 32.20 -8.95
CA LEU A 69 51.36 33.32 -9.48
C LEU A 69 52.83 33.08 -9.10
N HIS A 70 53.67 32.97 -10.10
CA HIS A 70 55.10 32.79 -9.94
C HIS A 70 55.91 34.03 -10.37
N GLY A 71 57.19 34.06 -9.97
CA GLY A 71 58.16 35.04 -10.50
C GLY A 71 58.09 36.39 -9.83
N THR A 72 57.47 36.47 -8.65
CA THR A 72 57.38 37.73 -7.87
C THR A 72 58.59 37.93 -6.97
N GLU A 73 58.86 39.18 -6.58
CA GLU A 73 59.88 39.45 -5.57
C GLU A 73 59.42 38.95 -4.18
N TRP A 74 60.33 38.26 -3.47
CA TRP A 74 59.90 37.52 -2.23
C TRP A 74 59.36 38.44 -1.15
N GLY A 75 60.02 39.60 -0.89
CA GLY A 75 59.58 40.56 0.12
C GLY A 75 58.22 41.18 -0.18
N GLU A 76 57.95 41.42 -1.47
CA GLU A 76 56.67 41.94 -1.95
C GLU A 76 55.60 40.86 -1.84
N THR A 77 55.94 39.61 -2.19
CA THR A 77 55.04 38.47 -2.06
C THR A 77 54.60 38.27 -0.62
N GLN A 78 55.54 38.33 0.32
CA GLN A 78 55.21 38.19 1.75
C GLN A 78 54.34 39.34 2.27
N ARG A 79 54.61 40.58 1.86
CA ARG A 79 53.79 41.74 2.25
C ARG A 79 52.39 41.63 1.67
N PHE A 80 52.27 41.26 0.40
CA PHE A 80 50.99 41.06 -0.27
C PHE A 80 50.20 39.92 0.37
N HIS A 81 50.85 38.78 0.60
CA HIS A 81 50.23 37.61 1.27
C HIS A 81 49.70 37.98 2.65
N ARG A 82 50.48 38.64 3.51
CA ARG A 82 50.02 39.06 4.85
C ARG A 82 48.82 40.00 4.77
N HIS A 83 48.84 40.97 3.87
CA HIS A 83 47.76 41.92 3.73
C HIS A 83 46.48 41.24 3.21
N LEU A 84 46.62 40.41 2.17
CA LEU A 84 45.51 39.67 1.60
C LEU A 84 44.90 38.67 2.61
N THR A 85 45.76 37.97 3.32
CA THR A 85 45.28 37.01 4.37
C THR A 85 44.51 37.74 5.47
N ALA A 86 44.98 38.91 5.91
CA ALA A 86 44.27 39.71 6.90
C ALA A 86 42.90 40.18 6.38
N LEU A 87 42.82 40.67 5.15
CA LEU A 87 41.54 41.05 4.54
C LEU A 87 40.58 39.87 4.38
N TRP A 88 41.12 38.76 3.90
CA TRP A 88 40.31 37.54 3.76
C TRP A 88 39.83 37.01 5.09
N GLN A 89 40.65 37.03 6.16
CA GLN A 89 40.26 36.67 7.52
C GLN A 89 39.19 37.61 8.06
N GLN A 90 39.33 38.92 7.90
CA GLN A 90 38.33 39.89 8.31
C GLN A 90 37.01 39.66 7.58
N TRP A 91 37.03 39.53 6.25
CA TRP A 91 35.87 39.24 5.43
C TRP A 91 35.24 37.91 5.87
N SER A 92 36.04 36.87 6.12
CA SER A 92 35.55 35.56 6.55
C SER A 92 34.88 35.63 7.93
N ALA A 93 35.37 36.44 8.86
CA ALA A 93 34.75 36.65 10.14
C ALA A 93 33.37 37.34 10.02
N GLU A 94 33.31 38.42 9.23
CA GLU A 94 32.04 39.12 8.93
C GLU A 94 31.01 38.16 8.27
N MET A 95 31.44 37.33 7.33
CA MET A 95 30.58 36.35 6.68
C MET A 95 30.20 35.18 7.61
N SER A 96 31.06 34.84 8.57
CA SER A 96 30.73 33.81 9.56
C SER A 96 29.56 34.21 10.50
N ASP A 97 29.43 35.50 10.80
CA ASP A 97 28.30 36.00 11.63
C ASP A 97 26.98 35.87 10.84
N ILE A 98 26.98 36.14 9.54
CA ILE A 98 25.82 35.94 8.68
C ILE A 98 25.49 34.42 8.57
N ALA A 99 26.52 33.61 8.34
CA ALA A 99 26.37 32.16 8.25
C ALA A 99 25.85 31.57 9.56
N ALA A 100 26.33 32.04 10.72
CA ALA A 100 25.88 31.62 12.05
C ALA A 100 24.37 31.85 12.22
N GLY A 101 23.88 33.04 11.86
CA GLY A 101 22.44 33.34 11.95
C GLY A 101 21.57 32.43 11.08
N LEU A 102 22.03 32.08 9.87
CA LEU A 102 21.34 31.14 8.99
C LEU A 102 21.35 29.72 9.57
N LEU A 103 22.48 29.27 10.11
CA LEU A 103 22.63 27.94 10.70
C LEU A 103 21.88 27.81 12.04
N GLU A 104 21.86 28.85 12.86
CA GLU A 104 21.09 28.88 14.12
C GLU A 104 19.59 28.78 13.86
N ALA A 105 19.07 29.40 12.81
CA ALA A 105 17.68 29.25 12.40
C ALA A 105 17.36 27.78 12.07
N GLN A 106 18.26 27.07 11.38
CA GLN A 106 18.10 25.65 11.10
C GLN A 106 18.23 24.79 12.36
N LEU A 107 19.16 25.13 13.25
CA LEU A 107 19.31 24.44 14.54
C LEU A 107 18.05 24.58 15.40
N ALA A 108 17.41 25.74 15.41
CA ALA A 108 16.15 25.95 16.12
C ALA A 108 15.03 25.05 15.57
N ILE A 109 14.94 24.88 14.25
CA ILE A 109 13.97 23.97 13.60
C ILE A 109 14.27 22.51 13.99
N ILE A 110 15.53 22.07 13.93
CA ILE A 110 15.95 20.72 14.31
C ILE A 110 15.62 20.46 15.79
N THR A 111 16.00 21.36 16.67
CA THR A 111 15.77 21.24 18.11
C THR A 111 14.28 21.22 18.43
N GLY A 112 13.51 22.16 17.87
CA GLY A 112 12.06 22.20 18.04
C GLY A 112 11.36 20.94 17.52
N SER A 113 11.85 20.33 16.43
CA SER A 113 11.29 19.07 15.93
C SER A 113 11.56 17.88 16.87
N ARG A 114 12.68 17.88 17.59
CA ARG A 114 13.08 16.84 18.56
C ARG A 114 12.43 17.01 19.93
N GLU A 115 12.13 18.23 20.32
CA GLU A 115 11.47 18.55 21.59
C GLU A 115 9.95 18.43 21.52
N GLN A 116 9.37 18.32 20.31
CA GLN A 116 7.93 18.21 20.13
C GLN A 116 7.38 16.95 20.80
N THR A 117 6.30 17.12 21.57
CA THR A 117 5.47 16.04 22.14
C THR A 117 4.53 15.45 21.06
N ARG A 118 4.97 15.38 19.82
CA ARG A 118 4.21 14.90 18.67
C ARG A 118 5.06 13.95 17.84
N TRP A 119 4.37 13.09 17.11
CA TRP A 119 4.97 12.21 16.13
C TRP A 119 5.68 13.02 15.04
N LEU A 120 6.92 12.66 14.71
CA LEU A 120 7.68 13.23 13.60
C LEU A 120 7.48 12.39 12.36
N THR A 121 6.68 12.89 11.41
CA THR A 121 6.41 12.17 10.16
C THR A 121 7.61 12.19 9.20
N ARG A 122 7.67 11.21 8.28
CA ARG A 122 8.70 11.19 7.22
C ARG A 122 8.70 12.47 6.41
N GLN A 123 7.54 12.96 6.04
CA GLN A 123 7.42 14.20 5.28
C GLN A 123 7.97 15.40 6.03
N GLN A 124 7.68 15.54 7.33
CA GLN A 124 8.26 16.63 8.15
C GLN A 124 9.78 16.53 8.21
N ALA A 125 10.33 15.33 8.43
CA ALA A 125 11.77 15.11 8.43
C ALA A 125 12.43 15.46 7.08
N GLN A 126 11.79 15.11 5.97
CA GLN A 126 12.24 15.48 4.62
C GLN A 126 12.15 17.00 4.37
N THR A 127 11.07 17.64 4.81
CA THR A 127 10.90 19.09 4.70
C THR A 127 12.02 19.82 5.43
N ILE A 128 12.34 19.41 6.66
CA ILE A 128 13.48 19.96 7.42
C ILE A 128 14.79 19.74 6.68
N ARG A 129 15.00 18.55 6.14
CA ARG A 129 16.21 18.27 5.32
C ARG A 129 16.33 19.21 4.12
N GLN A 130 15.24 19.42 3.38
CA GLN A 130 15.24 20.32 2.23
C GLN A 130 15.48 21.78 2.64
N GLN A 131 14.90 22.21 3.77
CA GLN A 131 15.16 23.55 4.32
C GLN A 131 16.63 23.75 4.67
N ILE A 132 17.27 22.74 5.29
CA ILE A 132 18.72 22.79 5.56
C ILE A 132 19.50 22.88 4.27
N VAL A 133 19.21 22.04 3.27
CA VAL A 133 19.93 22.09 1.97
C VAL A 133 19.80 23.47 1.33
N ASN A 134 18.58 24.01 1.26
CA ASN A 134 18.35 25.34 0.69
C ASN A 134 19.09 26.45 1.46
N ALA A 135 19.15 26.35 2.79
CA ALA A 135 19.91 27.31 3.62
C ALA A 135 21.41 27.23 3.36
N LEU A 136 21.94 26.02 3.13
CA LEU A 136 23.37 25.82 2.82
C LEU A 136 23.75 26.38 1.47
N GLU A 137 22.88 26.35 0.47
CA GLU A 137 23.12 26.99 -0.85
C GLU A 137 23.21 28.50 -0.75
N GLY A 138 22.55 29.11 0.24
CA GLY A 138 22.61 30.57 0.49
C GLY A 138 23.74 31.03 1.38
N LEU A 139 24.63 30.15 1.85
CA LEU A 139 25.71 30.52 2.74
C LEU A 139 26.77 31.35 2.06
N PRO A 140 27.27 32.42 2.71
CA PRO A 140 28.33 33.27 2.14
C PRO A 140 29.73 32.62 2.26
N LEU A 141 29.85 31.52 3.05
CA LEU A 141 31.10 30.78 3.26
C LEU A 141 31.01 29.36 2.70
N PRO A 142 32.11 28.78 2.23
CA PRO A 142 32.15 27.36 1.89
C PRO A 142 31.83 26.49 3.09
N THR A 143 31.01 25.46 2.89
CA THR A 143 30.62 24.53 3.96
C THR A 143 31.82 23.83 4.62
N THR A 144 32.88 23.60 3.90
CA THR A 144 34.15 23.01 4.38
C THR A 144 34.84 23.84 5.45
N ARG A 145 34.58 25.14 5.47
CA ARG A 145 35.19 26.09 6.40
C ARG A 145 34.33 26.41 7.65
N LEU A 146 33.05 26.05 7.65
CA LEU A 146 32.13 26.40 8.74
C LEU A 146 32.57 25.89 10.12
N ALA A 147 33.25 24.75 10.17
CA ALA A 147 33.78 24.20 11.41
C ALA A 147 34.97 24.97 11.99
N GLU A 148 35.62 25.86 11.21
CA GLU A 148 36.73 26.71 11.65
C GLU A 148 36.26 27.86 12.58
N PHE A 149 34.97 28.26 12.45
CA PHE A 149 34.39 29.39 13.18
C PHE A 149 33.58 28.91 14.35
N ASP A 150 33.90 29.38 15.56
CA ASP A 150 33.27 28.95 16.80
C ASP A 150 31.76 29.23 16.84
N ASN A 151 31.33 30.37 16.25
CA ASN A 151 29.92 30.76 16.14
C ASN A 151 29.10 29.86 15.16
N CYS A 152 29.74 29.17 14.22
CA CYS A 152 29.07 28.28 13.26
C CYS A 152 29.15 26.81 13.68
N ARG A 153 30.17 26.41 14.42
CA ARG A 153 30.60 25.02 14.61
C ARG A 153 29.50 24.09 15.09
N GLU A 154 28.79 24.44 16.15
CA GLU A 154 27.78 23.55 16.74
C GLU A 154 26.55 23.44 15.84
N ALA A 155 26.04 24.55 15.33
CA ALA A 155 24.89 24.56 14.43
C ALA A 155 25.19 23.79 13.14
N TRP A 156 26.39 23.97 12.59
CA TRP A 156 26.85 23.21 11.43
C TRP A 156 26.94 21.71 11.71
N ARG A 157 27.51 21.31 12.84
CA ARG A 157 27.59 19.90 13.26
C ARG A 157 26.22 19.25 13.34
N GLN A 158 25.23 19.95 13.89
CA GLN A 158 23.86 19.43 14.00
C GLN A 158 23.17 19.34 12.61
N CYS A 159 23.37 20.33 11.75
CA CYS A 159 22.88 20.27 10.36
C CYS A 159 23.51 19.09 9.61
N GLN A 160 24.84 18.90 9.70
CA GLN A 160 25.51 17.74 9.10
C GLN A 160 24.96 16.41 9.61
N ALA A 161 24.79 16.29 10.93
CA ALA A 161 24.24 15.09 11.54
C ALA A 161 22.82 14.79 11.04
N TRP A 162 21.99 15.82 10.87
CA TRP A 162 20.64 15.66 10.32
C TRP A 162 20.67 15.23 8.84
N LEU A 163 21.57 15.81 8.04
CA LEU A 163 21.70 15.46 6.62
C LEU A 163 22.28 14.06 6.41
N ALA A 164 23.22 13.65 7.26
CA ALA A 164 23.84 12.33 7.21
C ALA A 164 22.90 11.23 7.72
N ASP A 165 22.07 11.56 8.71
CA ASP A 165 21.10 10.64 9.29
C ASP A 165 19.86 10.51 8.40
N LYS A 166 19.71 9.37 7.72
CA LYS A 166 18.57 9.13 6.83
C LYS A 166 17.26 8.94 7.60
N GLU A 167 17.26 8.18 8.72
CA GLU A 167 16.04 7.76 9.43
C GLU A 167 16.22 7.56 10.95
N SER A 168 17.43 7.30 11.47
CA SER A 168 17.62 6.84 12.84
C SER A 168 17.15 7.86 13.87
N GLY A 169 17.37 9.15 13.65
CA GLY A 169 16.91 10.21 14.56
C GLY A 169 15.40 10.32 14.63
N ARG A 170 14.71 10.21 13.49
CA ARG A 170 13.24 10.15 13.43
C ARG A 170 12.70 8.91 14.16
N VAL A 171 13.28 7.76 13.89
CA VAL A 171 12.87 6.49 14.53
C VAL A 171 13.06 6.55 16.03
N GLN A 172 14.21 7.04 16.52
CA GLN A 172 14.46 7.20 17.97
C GLN A 172 13.51 8.21 18.61
N HIS A 173 13.23 9.34 17.95
CA HIS A 173 12.25 10.32 18.44
C HIS A 173 10.86 9.68 18.56
N ASN A 174 10.39 9.02 17.51
CA ASN A 174 9.08 8.38 17.49
C ASN A 174 8.97 7.23 18.49
N GLN A 175 10.06 6.49 18.73
CA GLN A 175 10.09 5.47 19.78
C GLN A 175 9.90 6.08 21.17
N ARG A 176 10.62 7.15 21.50
CA ARG A 176 10.47 7.86 22.79
C ARG A 176 9.05 8.43 22.96
N TYR A 177 8.53 9.04 21.88
CA TYR A 177 7.15 9.52 21.86
C TYR A 177 6.17 8.38 22.15
N THR A 178 6.32 7.24 21.46
CA THR A 178 5.46 6.07 21.65
C THR A 178 5.51 5.58 23.09
N ASP A 179 6.70 5.38 23.65
CA ASP A 179 6.88 4.89 25.02
C ASP A 179 6.26 5.85 26.05
N ALA A 180 6.42 7.16 25.84
CA ALA A 180 5.78 8.18 26.67
C ALA A 180 4.25 8.13 26.59
N MET A 181 3.68 7.98 25.38
CA MET A 181 2.23 7.90 25.17
C MET A 181 1.65 6.60 25.77
N LEU A 182 2.32 5.47 25.60
CA LEU A 182 1.89 4.20 26.19
C LEU A 182 1.89 4.26 27.72
N THR A 183 2.84 4.98 28.32
CA THR A 183 2.90 5.18 29.76
C THR A 183 1.81 6.15 30.23
N GLN A 184 1.67 7.30 29.59
CA GLN A 184 0.74 8.36 29.98
C GLN A 184 -0.72 7.96 29.83
N TYR A 185 -1.05 7.19 28.78
CA TYR A 185 -2.40 6.79 28.42
C TYR A 185 -2.65 5.29 28.64
N GLY A 186 -1.95 4.65 29.57
CA GLY A 186 -2.10 3.22 29.89
C GLY A 186 -3.56 2.83 30.17
N ASP A 187 -4.29 3.66 30.93
CA ASP A 187 -5.71 3.45 31.23
C ASP A 187 -6.61 3.52 30.00
N PHE A 188 -6.30 4.38 29.02
CA PHE A 188 -7.02 4.43 27.75
C PHE A 188 -6.89 3.10 27.00
N PHE A 189 -5.65 2.61 26.82
CA PHE A 189 -5.39 1.35 26.11
C PHE A 189 -5.96 0.12 26.83
N ALA A 190 -6.12 0.20 28.16
CA ALA A 190 -6.73 -0.86 28.95
C ALA A 190 -8.28 -0.92 28.79
N ARG A 191 -8.94 0.22 28.49
CA ARG A 191 -10.40 0.34 28.55
C ARG A 191 -11.09 0.51 27.20
N ILE A 192 -10.35 0.93 26.15
CA ILE A 192 -10.94 1.30 24.85
C ILE A 192 -11.64 0.11 24.17
N GLU A 193 -11.25 -1.09 24.46
CA GLU A 193 -11.85 -2.31 23.94
C GLU A 193 -12.30 -3.26 25.08
N SER A 194 -12.96 -4.38 24.72
CA SER A 194 -13.39 -5.40 25.69
C SER A 194 -12.25 -6.08 26.43
N SER A 195 -11.06 -6.02 25.87
CA SER A 195 -9.82 -6.51 26.45
C SER A 195 -8.72 -5.48 26.22
N PRO A 196 -7.74 -5.34 27.13
CA PRO A 196 -6.63 -4.43 26.94
C PRO A 196 -5.92 -4.64 25.61
N LEU A 197 -5.55 -3.54 24.94
CA LEU A 197 -4.72 -3.62 23.74
C LEU A 197 -3.33 -4.17 24.11
N ASN A 198 -2.83 -5.07 23.29
CA ASN A 198 -1.45 -5.52 23.44
C ASN A 198 -0.46 -4.43 22.97
N PRO A 199 0.84 -4.57 23.28
CA PRO A 199 1.82 -3.54 22.92
C PRO A 199 1.92 -3.24 21.41
N SER A 200 1.77 -4.23 20.54
CA SER A 200 1.82 -4.01 19.08
C SER A 200 0.58 -3.26 18.58
N GLN A 201 -0.59 -3.56 19.11
CA GLN A 201 -1.83 -2.84 18.81
C GLN A 201 -1.75 -1.38 19.30
N ALA A 202 -1.33 -1.16 20.53
CA ALA A 202 -1.21 0.18 21.10
C ALA A 202 -0.18 1.04 20.37
N ARG A 203 0.96 0.47 19.95
CA ARG A 203 1.95 1.15 19.09
C ARG A 203 1.36 1.55 17.74
N ALA A 204 0.60 0.67 17.10
CA ALA A 204 -0.08 0.98 15.86
C ALA A 204 -1.08 2.14 16.02
N VAL A 205 -1.83 2.17 17.14
CA VAL A 205 -2.78 3.24 17.47
C VAL A 205 -2.09 4.59 17.66
N VAL A 206 -0.94 4.61 18.34
CA VAL A 206 -0.17 5.85 18.63
C VAL A 206 0.56 6.38 17.40
N ASN A 207 0.89 5.53 16.42
CA ASN A 207 1.65 5.92 15.24
C ASN A 207 0.96 7.07 14.49
N GLY A 208 1.62 8.21 14.42
CA GLY A 208 1.11 9.45 13.81
C GLY A 208 1.52 9.65 12.36
N GLU A 209 2.01 8.61 11.66
CA GLU A 209 2.42 8.74 10.27
C GLU A 209 1.22 9.05 9.35
N ARG A 210 1.46 9.81 8.29
CA ARG A 210 0.41 10.25 7.36
C ARG A 210 -0.14 9.15 6.47
N SER A 211 0.69 8.19 6.12
CA SER A 211 0.31 6.99 5.40
C SER A 211 0.80 5.80 6.20
N LEU A 212 -0.11 5.13 6.91
CA LEU A 212 0.22 4.00 7.76
C LEU A 212 -0.52 2.75 7.28
N LEU A 213 0.23 1.69 7.00
CA LEU A 213 -0.31 0.36 6.76
C LEU A 213 -0.08 -0.52 8.00
N VAL A 214 -1.18 -0.95 8.61
CA VAL A 214 -1.16 -1.93 9.71
C VAL A 214 -1.38 -3.31 9.13
N LEU A 215 -0.32 -4.12 9.13
CA LEU A 215 -0.36 -5.52 8.71
C LEU A 215 -0.88 -6.37 9.86
N ALA A 216 -2.08 -6.86 9.71
CA ALA A 216 -2.83 -7.48 10.79
C ALA A 216 -3.29 -8.88 10.38
N GLY A 217 -2.60 -9.92 10.81
CA GLY A 217 -2.95 -11.31 10.49
C GLY A 217 -4.33 -11.71 10.97
N ALA A 218 -4.77 -12.92 10.59
CA ALA A 218 -6.07 -13.44 10.98
C ALA A 218 -6.21 -13.50 12.52
N GLY A 219 -7.24 -12.85 13.07
CA GLY A 219 -7.51 -12.85 14.50
C GLY A 219 -6.62 -11.94 15.34
N SER A 220 -5.85 -11.03 14.74
CA SER A 220 -4.97 -10.10 15.48
C SER A 220 -5.66 -8.83 16.00
N GLY A 221 -6.96 -8.68 15.81
CA GLY A 221 -7.72 -7.54 16.31
C GLY A 221 -7.72 -6.32 15.38
N LYS A 222 -7.79 -6.53 14.06
CA LYS A 222 -7.90 -5.47 13.04
C LYS A 222 -8.90 -4.38 13.42
N THR A 223 -10.15 -4.79 13.66
CA THR A 223 -11.24 -3.90 14.02
C THR A 223 -11.01 -3.18 15.34
N SER A 224 -10.39 -3.86 16.32
CA SER A 224 -10.04 -3.25 17.62
C SER A 224 -9.06 -2.09 17.46
N VAL A 225 -8.05 -2.25 16.59
CA VAL A 225 -7.07 -1.20 16.32
C VAL A 225 -7.72 -0.01 15.60
N LEU A 226 -8.67 -0.24 14.68
CA LEU A 226 -9.40 0.86 14.00
C LEU A 226 -10.26 1.66 14.98
N VAL A 227 -11.05 0.97 15.83
CA VAL A 227 -11.87 1.63 16.87
C VAL A 227 -11.00 2.38 17.85
N ALA A 228 -9.91 1.75 18.32
CA ALA A 228 -8.97 2.38 19.23
C ALA A 228 -8.26 3.59 18.59
N ARG A 229 -7.94 3.55 17.29
CA ARG A 229 -7.37 4.70 16.57
C ARG A 229 -8.35 5.86 16.52
N ALA A 230 -9.62 5.61 16.20
CA ALA A 230 -10.66 6.65 16.24
C ALA A 230 -10.78 7.26 17.64
N GLY A 231 -10.84 6.40 18.68
CA GLY A 231 -10.89 6.86 20.07
C GLY A 231 -9.63 7.64 20.50
N TRP A 232 -8.45 7.24 20.06
CA TRP A 232 -7.19 7.93 20.30
C TRP A 232 -7.18 9.36 19.77
N LEU A 233 -7.66 9.54 18.53
CA LEU A 233 -7.75 10.86 17.91
C LEU A 233 -8.68 11.79 18.66
N LEU A 234 -9.78 11.27 19.21
CA LEU A 234 -10.70 12.03 20.08
C LEU A 234 -10.09 12.34 21.44
N GLU A 235 -9.50 11.33 22.11
CA GLU A 235 -8.88 11.46 23.43
C GLU A 235 -7.75 12.50 23.44
N ARG A 236 -6.98 12.54 22.35
CA ARG A 236 -5.89 13.49 22.14
C ARG A 236 -6.35 14.85 21.64
N GLN A 237 -7.64 15.03 21.34
CA GLN A 237 -8.19 16.22 20.69
C GLN A 237 -7.46 16.56 19.36
N GLU A 238 -6.92 15.57 18.68
CA GLU A 238 -6.25 15.73 17.39
C GLU A 238 -7.27 15.89 16.24
N ALA A 239 -8.48 15.37 16.44
CA ALA A 239 -9.60 15.52 15.51
C ALA A 239 -10.94 15.55 16.26
N SER A 240 -11.93 16.25 15.70
CA SER A 240 -13.33 16.06 16.07
C SER A 240 -13.91 14.83 15.34
N ALA A 241 -15.03 14.34 15.82
CA ALA A 241 -15.68 13.15 15.25
C ALA A 241 -15.98 13.30 13.73
N GLU A 242 -16.41 14.48 13.29
CA GLU A 242 -16.73 14.79 11.90
C GLU A 242 -15.50 14.79 10.99
N GLN A 243 -14.31 14.90 11.56
CA GLN A 243 -13.03 14.89 10.84
C GLN A 243 -12.45 13.48 10.66
N ILE A 244 -13.14 12.47 11.20
CA ILE A 244 -12.73 11.06 11.11
C ILE A 244 -13.67 10.33 10.16
N LEU A 245 -13.11 9.75 9.08
CA LEU A 245 -13.82 8.88 8.15
C LEU A 245 -13.38 7.44 8.38
N LEU A 246 -14.32 6.55 8.63
CA LEU A 246 -14.07 5.13 8.78
C LEU A 246 -14.74 4.37 7.64
N LEU A 247 -13.96 3.54 6.92
CA LEU A 247 -14.41 2.82 5.74
C LEU A 247 -14.30 1.31 5.95
N ALA A 248 -15.41 0.63 5.72
CA ALA A 248 -15.51 -0.82 5.70
C ALA A 248 -15.75 -1.34 4.28
N PHE A 249 -15.37 -2.60 4.04
CA PHE A 249 -15.51 -3.20 2.72
C PHE A 249 -16.96 -3.49 2.32
N GLY A 250 -17.79 -3.91 3.26
CA GLY A 250 -19.19 -4.29 3.03
C GLY A 250 -20.15 -3.71 4.06
N ARG A 251 -21.45 -3.75 3.76
CA ARG A 251 -22.51 -3.21 4.63
C ARG A 251 -22.48 -3.82 6.02
N LYS A 252 -22.48 -5.15 6.10
CA LYS A 252 -22.48 -5.87 7.38
C LYS A 252 -21.26 -5.50 8.24
N ALA A 253 -20.07 -5.39 7.63
CA ALA A 253 -18.87 -4.97 8.33
C ALA A 253 -18.97 -3.51 8.82
N ALA A 254 -19.61 -2.62 8.04
CA ALA A 254 -19.86 -1.24 8.46
C ALA A 254 -20.83 -1.19 9.67
N GLU A 255 -21.92 -1.96 9.63
CA GLU A 255 -22.91 -2.05 10.71
C GLU A 255 -22.26 -2.60 12.02
N GLU A 256 -21.51 -3.70 11.93
CA GLU A 256 -20.78 -4.26 13.07
C GLU A 256 -19.74 -3.27 13.65
N MET A 257 -19.13 -2.48 12.79
CA MET A 257 -18.17 -1.44 13.19
C MET A 257 -18.88 -0.28 13.88
N ASP A 258 -20.03 0.18 13.36
CA ASP A 258 -20.85 1.24 13.97
C ASP A 258 -21.32 0.86 15.37
N GLU A 259 -21.88 -0.35 15.55
CA GLU A 259 -22.28 -0.86 16.85
C GLU A 259 -21.10 -0.84 17.84
N ARG A 260 -19.92 -1.19 17.35
CA ARG A 260 -18.71 -1.21 18.16
C ARG A 260 -18.21 0.20 18.52
N LEU A 261 -18.22 1.13 17.56
CA LEU A 261 -17.89 2.54 17.81
C LEU A 261 -18.83 3.15 18.86
N GLN A 262 -20.13 2.97 18.70
CA GLN A 262 -21.12 3.45 19.66
C GLN A 262 -20.89 2.88 21.06
N SER A 263 -20.70 1.55 21.15
CA SER A 263 -20.52 0.88 22.45
C SER A 263 -19.20 1.24 23.15
N ARG A 264 -18.15 1.59 22.40
CA ARG A 264 -16.81 1.86 22.95
C ARG A 264 -16.50 3.33 23.14
N LEU A 265 -16.94 4.18 22.21
CA LEU A 265 -16.63 5.62 22.23
C LEU A 265 -17.80 6.45 22.77
N ASN A 266 -18.97 5.82 23.00
CA ASN A 266 -20.18 6.48 23.47
C ASN A 266 -20.51 7.73 22.62
N THR A 267 -20.39 7.62 21.29
CA THR A 267 -20.66 8.68 20.34
C THR A 267 -21.30 8.14 19.08
N ASP A 268 -22.31 8.85 18.56
CA ASP A 268 -22.95 8.55 17.27
C ASP A 268 -22.36 9.42 16.13
N ALA A 269 -21.41 10.29 16.45
CA ALA A 269 -20.86 11.25 15.49
C ALA A 269 -19.85 10.63 14.52
N ILE A 270 -19.22 9.50 14.90
CA ILE A 270 -18.36 8.72 14.00
C ILE A 270 -19.16 7.54 13.48
N THR A 271 -19.30 7.45 12.17
CA THR A 271 -19.98 6.32 11.51
C THR A 271 -19.06 5.63 10.52
N ALA A 272 -19.10 4.30 10.51
CA ALA A 272 -18.44 3.52 9.49
C ALA A 272 -19.29 3.51 8.21
N ARG A 273 -18.66 3.67 7.07
CA ARG A 273 -19.33 3.72 5.76
C ARG A 273 -18.70 2.73 4.79
N THR A 274 -19.50 2.23 3.87
CA THR A 274 -18.93 1.57 2.70
C THR A 274 -18.43 2.62 1.70
N PHE A 275 -17.53 2.25 0.79
CA PHE A 275 -17.06 3.13 -0.30
C PHE A 275 -18.21 3.67 -1.15
N HIS A 276 -19.24 2.86 -1.38
CA HIS A 276 -20.42 3.30 -2.15
C HIS A 276 -21.30 4.27 -1.37
N ALA A 277 -21.49 4.06 -0.07
CA ALA A 277 -22.21 4.99 0.79
C ALA A 277 -21.46 6.34 0.89
N LEU A 278 -20.14 6.31 1.00
CA LEU A 278 -19.30 7.50 0.93
C LEU A 278 -19.47 8.23 -0.40
N ALA A 279 -19.35 7.52 -1.53
CA ALA A 279 -19.51 8.10 -2.85
C ALA A 279 -20.88 8.77 -3.02
N LEU A 280 -21.95 8.10 -2.56
CA LEU A 280 -23.30 8.65 -2.58
C LEU A 280 -23.40 9.92 -1.74
N SER A 281 -22.82 9.97 -0.54
CA SER A 281 -22.84 11.16 0.32
C SER A 281 -22.10 12.35 -0.30
N ILE A 282 -20.99 12.10 -1.00
CA ILE A 282 -20.24 13.13 -1.74
C ILE A 282 -21.10 13.70 -2.89
N ILE A 283 -21.80 12.81 -3.62
CA ILE A 283 -22.67 13.23 -4.72
C ILE A 283 -23.86 14.03 -4.20
N GLN A 284 -24.49 13.60 -3.10
CA GLN A 284 -25.63 14.30 -2.47
C GLN A 284 -25.28 15.74 -2.09
N GLN A 285 -24.08 15.98 -1.60
CA GLN A 285 -23.65 17.31 -1.18
C GLN A 285 -23.06 18.14 -2.33
N GLY A 286 -22.40 17.50 -3.29
CA GLY A 286 -21.70 18.18 -4.39
C GLY A 286 -22.51 18.34 -5.68
N SER A 287 -23.75 17.81 -5.75
CA SER A 287 -24.58 17.83 -6.95
C SER A 287 -26.05 18.21 -6.65
N LYS A 288 -26.67 18.96 -7.56
CA LYS A 288 -28.11 19.26 -7.49
C LYS A 288 -29.02 18.05 -7.77
N LYS A 289 -28.50 17.02 -8.44
CA LYS A 289 -29.21 15.76 -8.75
C LYS A 289 -28.52 14.63 -8.01
N VAL A 290 -29.28 13.97 -7.15
CA VAL A 290 -28.82 12.74 -6.47
C VAL A 290 -29.23 11.56 -7.32
N PRO A 291 -28.28 10.75 -7.82
CA PRO A 291 -28.62 9.57 -8.59
C PRO A 291 -29.21 8.49 -7.69
N VAL A 292 -30.13 7.71 -8.24
CA VAL A 292 -30.63 6.48 -7.62
C VAL A 292 -29.71 5.34 -8.07
N VAL A 293 -29.40 4.41 -7.16
CA VAL A 293 -28.69 3.18 -7.53
C VAL A 293 -29.65 2.30 -8.32
N SER A 294 -29.23 1.81 -9.47
CA SER A 294 -30.04 0.95 -10.32
C SER A 294 -30.47 -0.34 -9.59
N GLN A 295 -31.73 -0.72 -9.76
CA GLN A 295 -32.24 -1.99 -9.24
C GLN A 295 -31.50 -3.18 -9.87
N LEU A 296 -31.01 -3.06 -11.08
CA LEU A 296 -30.21 -4.06 -11.78
C LEU A 296 -28.95 -4.48 -10.99
N GLU A 297 -28.43 -3.63 -10.09
CA GLU A 297 -27.25 -4.02 -9.29
C GLU A 297 -27.56 -5.17 -8.32
N ASN A 298 -28.78 -5.27 -7.85
CA ASN A 298 -29.21 -6.31 -6.91
C ASN A 298 -30.05 -7.42 -7.57
N ASP A 299 -30.45 -7.26 -8.84
CA ASP A 299 -31.25 -8.22 -9.57
C ASP A 299 -30.41 -8.95 -10.63
N ALA A 300 -29.83 -10.08 -10.24
CA ALA A 300 -29.04 -10.93 -11.13
C ALA A 300 -29.89 -11.53 -12.28
N ALA A 301 -31.19 -11.79 -12.04
CA ALA A 301 -32.06 -12.35 -13.06
C ALA A 301 -32.38 -11.32 -14.14
N ALA A 302 -32.63 -10.06 -13.76
CA ALA A 302 -32.84 -8.97 -14.69
C ALA A 302 -31.56 -8.67 -15.52
N ARG A 303 -30.39 -8.68 -14.90
CA ARG A 303 -29.10 -8.55 -15.63
C ARG A 303 -28.87 -9.69 -16.60
N TYR A 304 -29.10 -10.90 -16.16
CA TYR A 304 -29.00 -12.09 -17.01
C TYR A 304 -29.86 -11.92 -18.26
N LYS A 305 -31.14 -11.57 -18.07
CA LYS A 305 -32.08 -11.34 -19.17
C LYS A 305 -31.61 -10.21 -20.10
N LEU A 306 -31.26 -9.07 -19.56
CA LEU A 306 -30.77 -7.91 -20.33
C LEU A 306 -29.61 -8.29 -21.27
N PHE A 307 -28.63 -9.02 -20.75
CA PHE A 307 -27.44 -9.35 -21.52
C PHE A 307 -27.66 -10.51 -22.48
N THR A 308 -28.46 -11.51 -22.13
CA THR A 308 -28.79 -12.61 -23.06
C THR A 308 -29.68 -12.14 -24.18
N ASP A 309 -30.70 -11.34 -23.94
CA ASP A 309 -31.58 -10.76 -24.96
C ASP A 309 -30.76 -9.90 -25.96
N CYS A 310 -29.89 -9.03 -25.44
CA CYS A 310 -29.02 -8.18 -26.25
C CYS A 310 -28.05 -9.03 -27.11
N TRP A 311 -27.44 -10.05 -26.54
CA TRP A 311 -26.53 -10.95 -27.24
C TRP A 311 -27.23 -11.76 -28.30
N GLN A 312 -28.40 -12.33 -28.00
CA GLN A 312 -29.23 -13.07 -28.99
C GLN A 312 -29.66 -12.17 -30.15
N GLN A 313 -30.14 -10.96 -29.85
CA GLN A 313 -30.51 -9.97 -30.86
C GLN A 313 -29.32 -9.61 -31.75
N GLN A 314 -28.14 -9.38 -31.17
CA GLN A 314 -26.91 -9.09 -31.91
C GLN A 314 -26.54 -10.22 -32.88
N CYS A 315 -26.66 -11.48 -32.47
CA CYS A 315 -26.37 -12.64 -33.29
C CYS A 315 -27.42 -12.83 -34.40
N ARG A 316 -28.69 -12.59 -34.08
CA ARG A 316 -29.81 -12.72 -35.05
C ARG A 316 -29.75 -11.66 -36.14
N GLU A 317 -29.45 -10.41 -35.80
CA GLU A 317 -29.47 -9.30 -36.75
C GLU A 317 -28.19 -9.19 -37.59
N LYS A 318 -27.04 -9.64 -37.10
CA LYS A 318 -25.74 -9.38 -37.71
C LYS A 318 -24.91 -10.65 -37.86
N LYS A 319 -24.95 -11.27 -39.07
CA LYS A 319 -24.18 -12.50 -39.40
C LYS A 319 -22.68 -12.40 -38.99
N ALA A 320 -22.05 -11.25 -39.23
CA ALA A 320 -20.64 -11.05 -38.85
C ALA A 320 -20.41 -11.13 -37.32
N GLN A 321 -21.36 -10.63 -36.52
CA GLN A 321 -21.32 -10.71 -35.08
C GLN A 321 -21.54 -12.15 -34.61
N ALA A 322 -22.55 -12.85 -35.17
CA ALA A 322 -22.78 -14.26 -34.88
C ALA A 322 -21.54 -15.11 -35.18
N LYS A 323 -20.90 -14.90 -36.36
CA LYS A 323 -19.64 -15.57 -36.70
C LYS A 323 -18.53 -15.27 -35.66
N GLY A 324 -18.37 -14.01 -35.24
CA GLY A 324 -17.37 -13.62 -34.25
C GLY A 324 -17.62 -14.25 -32.88
N TRP A 325 -18.89 -14.31 -32.44
CA TRP A 325 -19.27 -14.99 -31.18
C TRP A 325 -19.03 -16.49 -31.28
N ARG A 326 -19.45 -17.15 -32.38
CA ARG A 326 -19.19 -18.58 -32.57
C ARG A 326 -17.72 -18.91 -32.50
N GLN A 327 -16.89 -18.15 -33.22
CA GLN A 327 -15.45 -18.32 -33.18
C GLN A 327 -14.88 -18.16 -31.77
N TRP A 328 -15.35 -17.16 -31.01
CA TRP A 328 -14.93 -16.96 -29.63
C TRP A 328 -15.29 -18.16 -28.74
N LEU A 329 -16.53 -18.68 -28.88
CA LEU A 329 -16.99 -19.82 -28.08
C LEU A 329 -16.20 -21.10 -28.38
N GLN A 330 -15.85 -21.33 -29.65
CA GLN A 330 -15.07 -22.48 -30.09
C GLN A 330 -13.60 -22.37 -29.69
N ASP A 331 -12.94 -21.28 -30.09
CA ASP A 331 -11.48 -21.15 -29.95
C ASP A 331 -11.00 -20.98 -28.52
N GLU A 332 -11.76 -20.22 -27.72
CA GLU A 332 -11.32 -19.85 -26.37
C GLU A 332 -12.00 -20.69 -25.29
N LEU A 333 -13.29 -20.99 -25.47
CA LEU A 333 -14.06 -21.71 -24.46
C LEU A 333 -14.16 -23.21 -24.73
N GLY A 334 -13.74 -23.64 -25.92
CA GLY A 334 -13.78 -25.05 -26.33
C GLY A 334 -15.21 -25.61 -26.43
N TRP A 335 -16.19 -24.77 -26.75
CA TRP A 335 -17.57 -25.20 -26.84
C TRP A 335 -17.88 -25.72 -28.26
N GLU A 336 -18.55 -26.84 -28.31
CA GLU A 336 -19.15 -27.33 -29.58
C GLU A 336 -20.36 -26.47 -29.91
N VAL A 337 -20.24 -25.63 -30.95
CA VAL A 337 -21.26 -24.67 -31.37
C VAL A 337 -21.59 -24.91 -32.83
N GLY A 338 -22.86 -25.18 -33.10
CA GLY A 338 -23.36 -25.36 -34.45
C GLY A 338 -23.26 -24.11 -35.34
N GLU A 339 -23.46 -24.26 -36.63
CA GLU A 339 -23.37 -23.13 -37.55
C GLU A 339 -24.58 -22.20 -37.49
N ASP A 340 -25.77 -22.74 -37.26
CA ASP A 340 -27.03 -22.03 -37.28
C ASP A 340 -27.64 -21.90 -35.87
N SER A 341 -28.11 -20.69 -35.58
CA SER A 341 -28.97 -20.38 -34.41
C SER A 341 -28.45 -20.87 -33.03
N PHE A 342 -27.13 -21.02 -32.85
CA PHE A 342 -26.54 -21.47 -31.57
C PHE A 342 -26.95 -20.58 -30.38
N TRP A 343 -27.31 -19.33 -30.65
CA TRP A 343 -27.80 -18.39 -29.66
C TRP A 343 -29.23 -18.68 -29.15
N GLU A 344 -29.90 -19.67 -29.73
CA GLU A 344 -31.22 -20.16 -29.31
C GLU A 344 -31.10 -21.48 -28.53
N ASP A 345 -29.92 -22.10 -28.44
CA ASP A 345 -29.69 -23.30 -27.63
C ASP A 345 -29.69 -22.94 -26.15
N ASP A 346 -30.67 -23.47 -25.41
CA ASP A 346 -30.85 -23.20 -23.96
C ASP A 346 -29.62 -23.48 -23.11
N LYS A 347 -28.84 -24.51 -23.49
CA LYS A 347 -27.60 -24.86 -22.74
C LYS A 347 -26.51 -23.78 -22.96
N ILE A 348 -26.40 -23.32 -24.20
CA ILE A 348 -25.43 -22.26 -24.55
C ILE A 348 -25.88 -20.95 -23.92
N VAL A 349 -27.16 -20.57 -24.04
CA VAL A 349 -27.74 -19.35 -23.44
C VAL A 349 -27.52 -19.34 -21.92
N LYS A 350 -27.82 -20.44 -21.22
CA LYS A 350 -27.62 -20.55 -19.78
C LYS A 350 -26.15 -20.38 -19.38
N ARG A 351 -25.21 -20.95 -20.13
CA ARG A 351 -23.78 -20.82 -19.86
C ARG A 351 -23.27 -19.43 -20.21
N MET A 352 -23.82 -18.78 -21.24
CA MET A 352 -23.43 -17.42 -21.65
C MET A 352 -23.88 -16.35 -20.66
N GLY A 353 -25.10 -16.43 -20.14
CA GLY A 353 -25.65 -15.36 -19.31
C GLY A 353 -24.78 -14.95 -18.15
N SER A 354 -24.27 -15.92 -17.36
CA SER A 354 -23.35 -15.64 -16.25
C SER A 354 -21.99 -15.11 -16.72
N ARG A 355 -21.49 -15.53 -17.88
CA ARG A 355 -20.24 -15.00 -18.45
C ARG A 355 -20.40 -13.57 -18.97
N LEU A 356 -21.49 -13.27 -19.66
CA LEU A 356 -21.80 -11.93 -20.13
C LEU A 356 -21.92 -10.94 -18.97
N ASP A 357 -22.66 -11.30 -17.91
CA ASP A 357 -22.77 -10.49 -16.68
C ASP A 357 -21.39 -10.23 -16.08
N ARG A 358 -20.56 -11.26 -15.96
CA ARG A 358 -19.19 -11.13 -15.46
C ARG A 358 -18.33 -10.20 -16.31
N TRP A 359 -18.29 -10.40 -17.63
CA TRP A 359 -17.45 -9.60 -18.51
C TRP A 359 -17.88 -8.15 -18.59
N VAL A 360 -19.20 -7.88 -18.63
CA VAL A 360 -19.72 -6.51 -18.55
C VAL A 360 -19.36 -5.87 -17.20
N SER A 361 -19.43 -6.62 -16.10
CA SER A 361 -19.02 -6.13 -14.77
C SER A 361 -17.54 -5.74 -14.74
N LEU A 362 -16.64 -6.53 -15.35
CA LEU A 362 -15.22 -6.20 -15.45
C LEU A 362 -14.98 -4.92 -16.27
N MET A 363 -15.67 -4.78 -17.41
CA MET A 363 -15.58 -3.56 -18.23
C MET A 363 -16.06 -2.32 -17.49
N ARG A 364 -17.12 -2.44 -16.69
CA ARG A 364 -17.64 -1.35 -15.84
C ARG A 364 -16.67 -0.97 -14.73
N MET A 365 -16.06 -1.97 -14.07
CA MET A 365 -15.05 -1.74 -13.03
C MET A 365 -13.80 -1.04 -13.58
N HIS A 366 -13.41 -1.28 -14.82
CA HIS A 366 -12.30 -0.58 -15.45
C HIS A 366 -12.61 0.93 -15.64
N GLY A 367 -13.84 1.29 -15.98
CA GLY A 367 -14.34 2.67 -16.02
C GLY A 367 -13.84 3.54 -17.20
N GLY A 368 -12.87 3.08 -17.97
CA GLY A 368 -12.31 3.80 -19.12
C GLY A 368 -13.09 3.58 -20.43
N SER A 369 -12.64 4.24 -21.49
CA SER A 369 -13.12 3.97 -22.86
C SER A 369 -12.64 2.60 -23.33
N GLN A 370 -13.24 2.09 -24.41
CA GLN A 370 -12.75 0.83 -25.03
C GLN A 370 -11.30 0.96 -25.51
N ALA A 371 -10.90 2.13 -25.98
CA ALA A 371 -9.52 2.39 -26.39
C ALA A 371 -8.55 2.31 -25.19
N ASP A 372 -8.94 2.88 -24.03
CA ASP A 372 -8.15 2.81 -22.81
C ASP A 372 -8.01 1.35 -22.33
N MET A 373 -9.11 0.58 -22.36
CA MET A 373 -9.09 -0.84 -22.00
C MET A 373 -8.15 -1.65 -22.91
N ILE A 374 -8.19 -1.40 -24.23
CA ILE A 374 -7.31 -2.08 -25.19
C ILE A 374 -5.85 -1.67 -24.97
N ALA A 375 -5.59 -0.39 -24.76
CA ALA A 375 -4.23 0.12 -24.52
C ALA A 375 -3.62 -0.45 -23.23
N GLY A 376 -4.43 -0.59 -22.18
CA GLY A 376 -4.02 -1.15 -20.88
C GLY A 376 -3.89 -2.67 -20.84
N ALA A 377 -4.41 -3.39 -21.85
CA ALA A 377 -4.35 -4.84 -21.87
C ALA A 377 -2.91 -5.37 -22.07
N PRO A 378 -2.54 -6.49 -21.42
CA PRO A 378 -1.26 -7.15 -21.66
C PRO A 378 -1.01 -7.43 -23.14
N GLU A 379 0.24 -7.24 -23.58
CA GLU A 379 0.60 -7.36 -25.00
C GLU A 379 0.21 -8.70 -25.59
N ALA A 380 0.41 -9.79 -24.86
CA ALA A 380 0.10 -11.15 -25.28
C ALA A 380 -1.38 -11.37 -25.67
N VAL A 381 -2.32 -10.64 -25.07
CA VAL A 381 -3.76 -10.81 -25.31
C VAL A 381 -4.40 -9.61 -26.01
N ARG A 382 -3.70 -8.49 -26.18
CA ARG A 382 -4.24 -7.21 -26.64
C ARG A 382 -4.99 -7.28 -27.96
N GLU A 383 -4.46 -7.99 -28.95
CA GLU A 383 -5.12 -8.13 -30.28
C GLU A 383 -6.42 -8.91 -30.14
N CYS A 384 -6.38 -10.07 -29.50
CA CYS A 384 -7.57 -10.89 -29.28
C CYS A 384 -8.61 -10.15 -28.45
N PHE A 385 -8.18 -9.48 -27.36
CA PHE A 385 -9.04 -8.66 -26.53
C PHE A 385 -9.71 -7.53 -27.35
N GLY A 386 -8.97 -6.86 -28.24
CA GLY A 386 -9.52 -5.85 -29.13
C GLY A 386 -10.64 -6.36 -30.03
N LYS A 387 -10.61 -7.64 -30.44
CA LYS A 387 -11.71 -8.29 -31.16
C LYS A 387 -12.89 -8.58 -30.22
N ARG A 388 -12.64 -9.11 -29.02
CA ARG A 388 -13.67 -9.48 -28.03
C ARG A 388 -14.43 -8.26 -27.49
N ILE A 389 -13.72 -7.18 -27.15
CA ILE A 389 -14.35 -5.97 -26.62
C ILE A 389 -15.30 -5.31 -27.63
N LYS A 390 -15.03 -5.44 -28.94
CA LYS A 390 -15.95 -4.97 -29.99
C LYS A 390 -17.26 -5.77 -30.01
N LEU A 391 -17.20 -7.08 -29.74
CA LEU A 391 -18.38 -7.94 -29.62
C LEU A 391 -19.18 -7.59 -28.35
N MET A 392 -18.50 -7.20 -27.28
CA MET A 392 -19.10 -6.80 -25.99
C MET A 392 -19.67 -5.38 -25.98
N ALA A 393 -19.28 -4.53 -26.93
CA ALA A 393 -19.69 -3.12 -26.98
C ALA A 393 -21.22 -2.90 -26.97
N PRO A 394 -22.04 -3.67 -27.72
CA PRO A 394 -23.49 -3.54 -27.65
C PRO A 394 -24.08 -3.84 -26.28
N LEU A 395 -23.53 -4.82 -25.56
CA LEU A 395 -23.99 -5.18 -24.20
C LEU A 395 -23.70 -4.04 -23.20
N LEU A 396 -22.51 -3.45 -23.28
CA LEU A 396 -22.19 -2.27 -22.46
C LEU A 396 -23.06 -1.07 -22.80
N LYS A 397 -23.42 -0.92 -24.09
CA LYS A 397 -24.37 0.11 -24.53
C LYS A 397 -25.78 -0.14 -23.99
N ALA A 398 -26.25 -1.40 -24.03
CA ALA A 398 -27.54 -1.81 -23.46
C ALA A 398 -27.60 -1.53 -21.94
N TRP A 399 -26.53 -1.86 -21.22
CA TRP A 399 -26.41 -1.51 -19.80
C TRP A 399 -26.54 -0.01 -19.54
N LYS A 400 -25.77 0.81 -20.30
CA LYS A 400 -25.84 2.29 -20.16
C LYS A 400 -27.21 2.84 -20.54
N ALA A 401 -27.90 2.22 -21.51
CA ALA A 401 -29.27 2.62 -21.86
C ALA A 401 -30.24 2.29 -20.72
N ALA A 402 -30.19 1.09 -20.16
CA ALA A 402 -31.02 0.70 -19.02
C ALA A 402 -30.83 1.63 -17.81
N LEU A 403 -29.59 1.98 -17.47
CA LEU A 403 -29.32 2.97 -16.42
C LEU A 403 -29.91 4.35 -16.71
N LYS A 404 -29.84 4.78 -17.97
CA LYS A 404 -30.41 6.05 -18.41
C LYS A 404 -31.95 6.04 -18.32
N ASP A 405 -32.58 4.96 -18.73
CA ASP A 405 -34.04 4.81 -18.68
C ASP A 405 -34.56 4.77 -17.24
N GLU A 406 -33.82 4.16 -16.31
CA GLU A 406 -34.08 4.21 -14.88
C GLU A 406 -33.69 5.56 -14.24
N ASN A 407 -33.02 6.47 -14.97
CA ASN A 407 -32.37 7.67 -14.41
C ASN A 407 -31.47 7.31 -13.21
N ALA A 408 -30.74 6.21 -13.30
CA ALA A 408 -29.96 5.60 -12.23
C ALA A 408 -28.48 5.50 -12.58
N VAL A 409 -27.68 5.15 -11.60
CA VAL A 409 -26.25 4.85 -11.74
C VAL A 409 -25.94 3.47 -11.16
N ASP A 410 -24.89 2.87 -11.65
CA ASP A 410 -24.33 1.64 -11.07
C ASP A 410 -23.27 1.96 -9.98
N PHE A 411 -22.82 0.93 -9.25
CA PHE A 411 -21.83 1.08 -8.18
C PHE A 411 -20.51 1.67 -8.68
N SER A 412 -20.03 1.26 -9.85
CA SER A 412 -18.83 1.84 -10.46
C SER A 412 -19.01 3.31 -10.84
N GLY A 413 -20.16 3.64 -11.39
CA GLY A 413 -20.56 5.01 -11.74
C GLY A 413 -20.66 5.94 -10.54
N LEU A 414 -21.12 5.44 -9.37
CA LEU A 414 -21.12 6.19 -8.12
C LEU A 414 -19.72 6.65 -7.73
N ILE A 415 -18.77 5.73 -7.67
CA ILE A 415 -17.39 6.05 -7.30
C ILE A 415 -16.79 7.05 -8.29
N HIS A 416 -16.98 6.81 -9.59
CA HIS A 416 -16.47 7.70 -10.63
C HIS A 416 -17.07 9.13 -10.54
N GLN A 417 -18.38 9.24 -10.34
CA GLN A 417 -19.02 10.56 -10.17
C GLN A 417 -18.54 11.29 -8.91
N ALA A 418 -18.33 10.57 -7.80
CA ALA A 418 -17.78 11.15 -6.58
C ALA A 418 -16.37 11.72 -6.81
N ILE A 419 -15.50 10.99 -7.52
CA ILE A 419 -14.15 11.46 -7.90
C ILE A 419 -14.24 12.74 -8.73
N ILE A 420 -15.11 12.78 -9.75
CA ILE A 420 -15.31 13.99 -10.57
C ILE A 420 -15.75 15.20 -9.73
N ILE A 421 -16.62 14.99 -8.75
CA ILE A 421 -17.11 16.06 -7.86
C ILE A 421 -15.97 16.57 -6.98
N LEU A 422 -15.16 15.68 -6.44
CA LEU A 422 -13.97 16.02 -5.65
C LEU A 422 -12.94 16.80 -6.49
N ASP A 423 -12.61 16.32 -7.69
CA ASP A 423 -11.65 16.97 -8.58
C ASP A 423 -12.11 18.35 -9.05
N LYS A 424 -13.43 18.57 -9.19
CA LYS A 424 -14.01 19.88 -9.52
C LYS A 424 -14.18 20.80 -8.31
N GLY A 425 -13.79 20.38 -7.11
CA GLY A 425 -13.93 21.17 -5.89
C GLY A 425 -15.37 21.48 -5.48
N ARG A 426 -16.36 20.69 -5.95
CA ARG A 426 -17.79 20.88 -5.63
C ARG A 426 -18.18 20.29 -4.28
N PHE A 427 -17.32 19.49 -3.70
CA PHE A 427 -17.38 18.96 -2.36
C PHE A 427 -16.04 19.20 -1.69
N VAL A 428 -16.05 19.76 -0.50
CA VAL A 428 -14.86 19.95 0.33
C VAL A 428 -14.87 18.89 1.42
N SER A 429 -13.85 18.03 1.42
CA SER A 429 -13.74 16.95 2.41
C SER A 429 -13.53 17.51 3.81
N PRO A 430 -14.39 17.20 4.80
CA PRO A 430 -14.17 17.56 6.19
C PRO A 430 -13.13 16.65 6.87
N TRP A 431 -12.81 15.51 6.25
CA TRP A 431 -12.04 14.44 6.89
C TRP A 431 -10.55 14.73 6.87
N LYS A 432 -9.96 14.76 8.06
CA LYS A 432 -8.51 14.82 8.29
C LYS A 432 -7.89 13.44 8.47
N HIS A 433 -8.68 12.47 8.91
CA HIS A 433 -8.22 11.11 9.16
C HIS A 433 -9.16 10.12 8.45
N ILE A 434 -8.58 9.31 7.58
CA ILE A 434 -9.29 8.25 6.85
C ILE A 434 -8.76 6.91 7.36
N LEU A 435 -9.64 6.12 7.97
CA LEU A 435 -9.37 4.80 8.50
C LEU A 435 -10.05 3.77 7.59
N VAL A 436 -9.31 2.76 7.12
CA VAL A 436 -9.83 1.77 6.16
C VAL A 436 -9.59 0.36 6.67
N ASP A 437 -10.67 -0.43 6.78
CA ASP A 437 -10.59 -1.85 7.10
C ASP A 437 -10.44 -2.72 5.86
N GLU A 438 -9.94 -3.95 6.04
CA GLU A 438 -9.73 -4.98 5.00
C GLU A 438 -9.05 -4.42 3.73
N PHE A 439 -8.00 -3.61 3.95
CA PHE A 439 -7.35 -2.83 2.88
C PHE A 439 -6.81 -3.69 1.73
N GLN A 440 -6.48 -4.97 1.97
CA GLN A 440 -6.02 -5.90 0.95
C GLN A 440 -7.08 -6.21 -0.14
N ASP A 441 -8.35 -5.86 0.10
CA ASP A 441 -9.44 -6.08 -0.84
C ASP A 441 -9.77 -4.81 -1.67
N ILE A 442 -8.92 -3.79 -1.57
CA ILE A 442 -9.14 -2.51 -2.28
C ILE A 442 -8.97 -2.68 -3.79
N SER A 443 -9.88 -2.08 -4.55
CA SER A 443 -9.79 -1.99 -6.02
C SER A 443 -9.15 -0.65 -6.46
N PRO A 444 -8.61 -0.55 -7.69
CA PRO A 444 -8.08 0.70 -8.23
C PRO A 444 -9.05 1.88 -8.16
N GLN A 445 -10.35 1.65 -8.40
CA GLN A 445 -11.37 2.71 -8.30
C GLN A 445 -11.53 3.23 -6.87
N ARG A 446 -11.53 2.34 -5.86
CA ARG A 446 -11.60 2.73 -4.45
C ARG A 446 -10.34 3.46 -4.01
N ALA A 447 -9.17 2.99 -4.47
CA ALA A 447 -7.91 3.67 -4.25
C ALA A 447 -7.88 5.08 -4.86
N ALA A 448 -8.43 5.25 -6.07
CA ALA A 448 -8.58 6.56 -6.73
C ALA A 448 -9.49 7.51 -5.93
N LEU A 449 -10.57 7.00 -5.33
CA LEU A 449 -11.43 7.81 -4.46
C LEU A 449 -10.68 8.29 -3.21
N LEU A 450 -9.89 7.43 -2.56
CA LEU A 450 -9.03 7.82 -1.44
C LEU A 450 -7.99 8.86 -1.85
N ALA A 451 -7.37 8.69 -3.01
CA ALA A 451 -6.40 9.64 -3.55
C ALA A 451 -7.04 11.02 -3.83
N ALA A 452 -8.25 11.04 -4.41
CA ALA A 452 -9.00 12.28 -4.67
C ALA A 452 -9.34 13.02 -3.37
N LEU A 453 -9.76 12.32 -2.31
CA LEU A 453 -10.00 12.91 -0.99
C LEU A 453 -8.72 13.51 -0.39
N ARG A 454 -7.61 12.78 -0.44
CA ARG A 454 -6.31 13.22 0.11
C ARG A 454 -5.69 14.37 -0.69
N LYS A 455 -5.97 14.47 -1.98
CA LYS A 455 -5.50 15.55 -2.85
C LYS A 455 -6.07 16.92 -2.44
N GLN A 456 -7.27 16.96 -1.88
CA GLN A 456 -7.89 18.22 -1.43
C GLN A 456 -7.20 18.82 -0.21
N ASN A 457 -6.66 17.97 0.67
CA ASN A 457 -5.92 18.43 1.85
C ASN A 457 -4.68 17.54 2.05
N SER A 458 -3.52 18.14 1.81
CA SER A 458 -2.24 17.47 1.96
C SER A 458 -1.95 16.95 3.38
N GLN A 459 -2.70 17.36 4.38
CA GLN A 459 -2.58 16.89 5.77
C GLN A 459 -3.48 15.70 6.11
N THR A 460 -4.35 15.27 5.17
CA THR A 460 -5.22 14.12 5.40
C THR A 460 -4.40 12.82 5.53
N SER A 461 -4.52 12.17 6.68
CA SER A 461 -3.85 10.89 6.96
C SER A 461 -4.68 9.70 6.47
N LEU A 462 -4.00 8.64 6.09
CA LEU A 462 -4.58 7.34 5.75
C LEU A 462 -4.03 6.27 6.71
N PHE A 463 -4.93 5.69 7.51
CA PHE A 463 -4.67 4.57 8.40
C PHE A 463 -5.34 3.33 7.82
N ALA A 464 -4.58 2.52 7.11
CA ALA A 464 -5.06 1.32 6.43
C ALA A 464 -4.75 0.08 7.26
N VAL A 465 -5.75 -0.77 7.51
CA VAL A 465 -5.56 -2.05 8.21
C VAL A 465 -5.91 -3.18 7.25
N GLY A 466 -5.00 -4.14 7.10
CA GLY A 466 -5.20 -5.22 6.16
C GLY A 466 -4.32 -6.44 6.39
N ASP A 467 -4.63 -7.50 5.67
CA ASP A 467 -3.90 -8.77 5.69
C ASP A 467 -3.70 -9.27 4.26
N ASP A 468 -2.53 -9.01 3.69
CA ASP A 468 -2.19 -9.48 2.34
C ASP A 468 -2.28 -11.01 2.19
N TRP A 469 -2.12 -11.77 3.30
CA TRP A 469 -2.32 -13.23 3.31
C TRP A 469 -3.80 -13.63 3.18
N GLN A 470 -4.74 -12.70 3.34
CA GLN A 470 -6.17 -12.89 3.15
C GLN A 470 -6.73 -12.18 1.90
N ALA A 471 -5.86 -11.77 0.96
CA ALA A 471 -6.26 -11.18 -0.31
C ALA A 471 -6.76 -12.25 -1.28
N ILE A 472 -8.07 -12.47 -1.34
CA ILE A 472 -8.73 -13.55 -2.10
C ILE A 472 -9.84 -13.03 -3.03
N TYR A 473 -9.86 -11.73 -3.32
CA TYR A 473 -10.90 -11.10 -4.14
C TYR A 473 -10.37 -10.45 -5.43
N ARG A 474 -9.26 -10.99 -5.99
CA ARG A 474 -8.76 -10.55 -7.28
C ARG A 474 -9.82 -10.65 -8.38
N PHE A 475 -10.60 -11.72 -8.35
CA PHE A 475 -11.70 -11.92 -9.30
C PHE A 475 -12.76 -10.80 -9.25
N SER A 476 -12.89 -10.05 -8.18
CA SER A 476 -13.77 -8.88 -8.03
C SER A 476 -13.04 -7.55 -8.22
N GLY A 477 -11.82 -7.57 -8.79
CA GLY A 477 -11.02 -6.40 -9.09
C GLY A 477 -10.16 -5.87 -7.94
N ALA A 478 -10.03 -6.61 -6.83
CA ALA A 478 -9.06 -6.27 -5.77
C ALA A 478 -7.64 -6.38 -6.32
N GLN A 479 -6.81 -5.38 -6.04
CA GLN A 479 -5.43 -5.32 -6.51
C GLN A 479 -4.46 -5.38 -5.35
N LEU A 480 -3.80 -6.52 -5.19
CA LEU A 480 -2.89 -6.78 -4.06
C LEU A 480 -1.72 -5.79 -4.01
N SER A 481 -1.20 -5.35 -5.14
CA SER A 481 -0.08 -4.40 -5.19
C SER A 481 -0.39 -3.06 -4.50
N LEU A 482 -1.64 -2.66 -4.38
CA LEU A 482 -2.05 -1.48 -3.60
C LEU A 482 -1.72 -1.62 -2.11
N THR A 483 -1.62 -2.86 -1.61
CA THR A 483 -1.22 -3.17 -0.24
C THR A 483 0.28 -3.48 -0.15
N THR A 484 0.81 -4.35 -1.01
CA THR A 484 2.22 -4.77 -0.94
C THR A 484 3.20 -3.67 -1.36
N ALA A 485 2.77 -2.75 -2.22
CA ALA A 485 3.51 -1.56 -2.62
C ALA A 485 2.85 -0.26 -2.11
N PHE A 486 2.30 -0.29 -0.89
CA PHE A 486 1.48 0.77 -0.30
C PHE A 486 2.09 2.17 -0.43
N SER A 487 3.37 2.33 -0.11
CA SER A 487 4.06 3.62 -0.17
C SER A 487 4.16 4.18 -1.59
N HIS A 488 4.21 3.31 -2.61
CA HIS A 488 4.22 3.75 -4.01
C HIS A 488 2.91 4.46 -4.41
N TYR A 489 1.77 3.95 -3.92
CA TYR A 489 0.45 4.47 -4.29
C TYR A 489 -0.05 5.58 -3.37
N PHE A 490 0.29 5.53 -2.08
CA PHE A 490 -0.27 6.42 -1.06
C PHE A 490 0.74 7.36 -0.43
N GLY A 491 1.97 7.42 -1.00
CA GLY A 491 3.07 8.25 -0.52
C GLY A 491 3.85 7.59 0.61
N GLU A 492 5.03 8.14 0.88
CA GLU A 492 5.90 7.62 1.93
C GLU A 492 5.18 7.59 3.29
N GLY A 493 5.38 6.52 4.01
CA GLY A 493 4.75 6.27 5.28
C GLY A 493 5.39 5.10 6.02
N ASP A 494 4.76 4.63 7.07
CA ASP A 494 5.24 3.50 7.86
C ASP A 494 4.36 2.26 7.65
N ASN A 495 4.96 1.08 7.84
CA ASN A 495 4.26 -0.19 7.98
C ASN A 495 4.49 -0.70 9.40
N CYS A 496 3.45 -1.15 10.06
CA CYS A 496 3.57 -1.84 11.34
C CYS A 496 2.79 -3.16 11.32
N ALA A 497 3.28 -4.17 12.02
CA ALA A 497 2.65 -5.48 12.09
C ALA A 497 2.07 -5.73 13.48
N LEU A 498 0.87 -6.31 13.51
CA LEU A 498 0.32 -6.89 14.73
C LEU A 498 0.86 -8.32 14.89
N ASP A 499 1.51 -8.56 16.00
CA ASP A 499 2.30 -9.77 16.25
C ASP A 499 1.56 -10.91 16.94
N THR A 500 0.30 -10.70 17.35
CA THR A 500 -0.43 -11.65 18.18
C THR A 500 -1.80 -11.98 17.58
N THR A 501 -2.12 -13.27 17.49
CA THR A 501 -3.48 -13.74 17.16
C THR A 501 -4.20 -14.26 18.40
N TYR A 502 -5.48 -13.91 18.50
CA TYR A 502 -6.41 -14.34 19.54
C TYR A 502 -7.38 -15.43 19.06
N ARG A 503 -7.28 -15.85 17.81
CA ARG A 503 -8.24 -16.74 17.19
C ARG A 503 -7.85 -18.21 17.29
N PHE A 504 -6.67 -18.56 16.82
CA PHE A 504 -6.25 -19.95 16.65
C PHE A 504 -5.02 -20.29 17.50
N ASN A 505 -4.86 -21.58 17.76
CA ASN A 505 -3.71 -22.06 18.52
C ASN A 505 -2.40 -22.06 17.72
N SER A 506 -1.28 -22.21 18.42
CA SER A 506 0.06 -22.10 17.86
C SER A 506 0.35 -23.08 16.71
N ARG A 507 -0.24 -24.29 16.75
CA ARG A 507 -0.01 -25.29 15.71
C ARG A 507 -0.70 -24.93 14.40
N ILE A 508 -1.95 -24.42 14.46
CA ILE A 508 -2.64 -23.91 13.27
C ILE A 508 -1.84 -22.72 12.71
N GLY A 509 -1.42 -21.80 13.58
CA GLY A 509 -0.62 -20.64 13.17
C GLY A 509 0.70 -21.04 12.52
N GLU A 510 1.45 -21.96 13.11
CA GLU A 510 2.72 -22.45 12.57
C GLU A 510 2.55 -23.00 11.15
N ILE A 511 1.61 -23.93 10.97
CA ILE A 511 1.40 -24.57 9.67
C ILE A 511 0.90 -23.54 8.64
N ALA A 512 -0.11 -22.75 8.97
CA ALA A 512 -0.67 -21.77 8.06
C ALA A 512 0.36 -20.69 7.65
N ASN A 513 1.16 -20.18 8.60
CA ASN A 513 2.20 -19.18 8.32
C ASN A 513 3.32 -19.77 7.45
N ARG A 514 3.83 -20.95 7.77
CA ARG A 514 4.87 -21.60 6.95
C ARG A 514 4.37 -21.96 5.56
N PHE A 515 3.09 -22.31 5.41
CA PHE A 515 2.48 -22.60 4.12
C PHE A 515 2.37 -21.35 3.24
N ILE A 516 1.87 -20.23 3.78
CA ILE A 516 1.68 -19.02 3.00
C ILE A 516 3.00 -18.30 2.68
N GLN A 517 3.97 -18.32 3.60
CA GLN A 517 5.28 -17.69 3.44
C GLN A 517 6.21 -18.37 2.43
N GLN A 518 5.82 -19.50 1.85
CA GLN A 518 6.52 -20.05 0.69
C GLN A 518 6.47 -19.11 -0.52
N ASN A 519 5.46 -18.26 -0.62
CA ASN A 519 5.42 -17.18 -1.59
C ASN A 519 6.26 -16.00 -1.09
N PRO A 520 7.40 -15.67 -1.74
CA PRO A 520 8.29 -14.60 -1.30
C PRO A 520 7.70 -13.19 -1.46
N HIS A 521 6.62 -13.04 -2.22
CA HIS A 521 5.95 -11.75 -2.43
C HIS A 521 4.99 -11.39 -1.30
N GLN A 522 4.73 -12.30 -0.35
CA GLN A 522 3.91 -12.01 0.81
C GLN A 522 4.68 -11.19 1.85
N LEU A 523 4.04 -10.19 2.42
CA LEU A 523 4.65 -9.36 3.46
C LEU A 523 4.91 -10.19 4.73
N SER A 524 6.14 -10.14 5.23
CA SER A 524 6.51 -10.88 6.44
C SER A 524 5.79 -10.30 7.67
N LYS A 525 5.20 -11.18 8.48
CA LYS A 525 4.53 -10.84 9.73
C LYS A 525 4.91 -11.83 10.82
N PRO A 526 5.40 -11.38 11.98
CA PRO A 526 5.53 -12.23 13.16
C PRO A 526 4.12 -12.41 13.77
N LEU A 527 3.49 -13.56 13.60
CA LEU A 527 2.17 -13.82 14.15
C LEU A 527 2.25 -14.96 15.17
N ASN A 528 2.12 -14.62 16.44
CA ASN A 528 2.21 -15.52 17.57
C ASN A 528 0.81 -15.83 18.13
N SER A 529 0.54 -17.09 18.44
CA SER A 529 -0.71 -17.51 19.07
C SER A 529 -0.58 -17.55 20.59
N LEU A 530 -1.61 -17.13 21.31
CA LEU A 530 -1.63 -17.17 22.78
C LEU A 530 -1.89 -18.57 23.34
N THR A 531 -2.57 -19.43 22.58
CA THR A 531 -2.89 -20.79 22.99
C THR A 531 -1.98 -21.79 22.30
N VAL A 532 -1.54 -22.81 23.05
CA VAL A 532 -0.71 -23.89 22.51
C VAL A 532 -1.58 -24.95 21.88
N GLY A 533 -1.28 -25.34 20.65
CA GLY A 533 -1.94 -26.42 19.93
C GLY A 533 -1.15 -27.72 19.97
N ASP A 534 -1.83 -28.85 20.00
CA ASP A 534 -1.18 -30.17 19.84
C ASP A 534 -0.82 -30.45 18.37
N LYS A 535 -0.01 -31.46 18.13
CA LYS A 535 0.44 -31.86 16.78
C LYS A 535 -0.70 -32.24 15.82
N HIS A 536 -1.88 -32.59 16.35
CA HIS A 536 -3.07 -33.00 15.61
C HIS A 536 -4.06 -31.85 15.39
N ALA A 537 -3.74 -30.63 15.83
CA ALA A 537 -4.59 -29.48 15.60
C ALA A 537 -4.78 -29.16 14.09
N VAL A 538 -3.83 -29.57 13.25
CA VAL A 538 -3.98 -29.63 11.79
C VAL A 538 -3.71 -31.06 11.36
N THR A 539 -4.64 -31.68 10.62
CA THR A 539 -4.56 -33.10 10.24
C THR A 539 -5.04 -33.31 8.81
N LEU A 540 -4.27 -34.05 8.02
CA LEU A 540 -4.73 -34.56 6.72
C LEU A 540 -5.54 -35.86 6.92
N LEU A 541 -6.67 -35.95 6.20
CA LEU A 541 -7.57 -37.10 6.27
C LEU A 541 -8.07 -37.46 4.87
N GLU A 542 -8.23 -38.75 4.56
CA GLU A 542 -8.81 -39.17 3.30
C GLU A 542 -10.30 -38.76 3.25
N ASP A 543 -10.81 -38.35 2.08
CA ASP A 543 -12.15 -37.77 1.90
C ASP A 543 -13.28 -38.76 2.24
N ASP A 544 -13.08 -40.09 2.06
CA ASP A 544 -14.00 -41.16 2.44
C ASP A 544 -14.23 -41.29 3.96
N LYS A 545 -13.46 -40.58 4.78
CA LYS A 545 -13.57 -40.62 6.26
C LYS A 545 -14.43 -39.49 6.85
N LEU A 546 -15.10 -38.69 6.03
CA LEU A 546 -15.91 -37.57 6.52
C LEU A 546 -17.00 -37.97 7.51
N ASP A 547 -17.78 -39.04 7.20
CA ASP A 547 -18.82 -39.52 8.06
C ASP A 547 -18.26 -40.03 9.40
N ALA A 548 -17.20 -40.79 9.37
CA ALA A 548 -16.49 -41.25 10.56
C ALA A 548 -15.92 -40.09 11.40
N LEU A 549 -15.53 -38.98 10.77
CA LEU A 549 -15.13 -37.79 11.47
C LEU A 549 -16.28 -37.14 12.21
N PHE A 550 -17.48 -37.04 11.60
CA PHE A 550 -18.67 -36.53 12.28
C PHE A 550 -19.11 -37.46 13.41
N ASP A 551 -19.07 -38.79 13.22
CA ASP A 551 -19.35 -39.75 14.26
C ASP A 551 -18.43 -39.58 15.48
N LYS A 552 -17.13 -39.35 15.24
CA LYS A 552 -16.18 -39.06 16.30
C LYS A 552 -16.44 -37.70 16.97
N LEU A 553 -16.72 -36.64 16.20
CA LEU A 553 -17.04 -35.31 16.73
C LEU A 553 -18.29 -35.35 17.61
N SER A 554 -19.31 -36.14 17.24
CA SER A 554 -20.54 -36.30 18.03
C SER A 554 -20.30 -36.88 19.43
N GLY A 555 -19.15 -37.52 19.65
CA GLY A 555 -18.74 -38.07 20.93
C GLY A 555 -18.11 -37.08 21.90
N TYR A 556 -17.61 -35.94 21.43
CA TYR A 556 -16.93 -34.97 22.30
C TYR A 556 -17.22 -33.49 22.03
N ALA A 557 -17.70 -33.11 20.83
CA ALA A 557 -18.04 -31.74 20.54
C ALA A 557 -19.35 -31.36 21.26
N THR A 558 -19.38 -30.19 21.85
CA THR A 558 -20.56 -29.65 22.54
C THR A 558 -21.47 -28.90 21.56
N PRO A 559 -22.79 -28.80 21.82
CA PRO A 559 -23.71 -28.12 20.89
C PRO A 559 -23.45 -26.64 20.64
N ASP A 560 -22.74 -25.98 21.55
CA ASP A 560 -22.28 -24.58 21.42
C ASP A 560 -21.02 -24.45 20.55
N GLN A 561 -20.28 -25.53 20.32
CA GLN A 561 -19.12 -25.55 19.45
C GLN A 561 -19.53 -25.62 17.98
N ARG A 562 -19.10 -24.63 17.22
CA ARG A 562 -19.40 -24.54 15.78
C ARG A 562 -18.41 -25.36 14.96
N ILE A 563 -18.95 -26.17 14.04
CA ILE A 563 -18.22 -26.95 13.05
C ILE A 563 -18.46 -26.30 11.68
N LEU A 564 -17.42 -25.86 11.03
CA LEU A 564 -17.51 -25.22 9.71
C LEU A 564 -16.91 -26.13 8.65
N VAL A 565 -17.75 -26.60 7.73
CA VAL A 565 -17.35 -27.39 6.57
C VAL A 565 -17.15 -26.46 5.38
N LEU A 566 -15.95 -26.44 4.85
CA LEU A 566 -15.52 -25.52 3.78
C LEU A 566 -15.19 -26.28 2.51
N ALA A 567 -15.68 -25.78 1.38
CA ALA A 567 -15.29 -26.29 0.07
C ALA A 567 -14.94 -25.12 -0.88
N ARG A 568 -14.23 -25.42 -1.96
CA ARG A 568 -13.89 -24.43 -2.98
C ARG A 568 -15.15 -23.90 -3.68
N TYR A 569 -16.11 -24.77 -3.94
CA TYR A 569 -17.37 -24.47 -4.64
C TYR A 569 -18.59 -24.95 -3.84
N HIS A 570 -19.71 -24.28 -4.05
CA HIS A 570 -20.95 -24.58 -3.33
C HIS A 570 -21.52 -25.96 -3.71
N HIS A 571 -21.37 -26.38 -4.98
CA HIS A 571 -21.86 -27.68 -5.46
C HIS A 571 -21.10 -28.89 -4.88
N LEU A 572 -19.96 -28.66 -4.24
CA LEU A 572 -19.20 -29.70 -3.51
C LEU A 572 -19.76 -29.99 -2.12
N LYS A 573 -20.95 -29.48 -1.78
CA LYS A 573 -21.61 -29.77 -0.53
C LYS A 573 -21.88 -31.28 -0.43
N PRO A 574 -21.33 -31.97 0.59
CA PRO A 574 -21.56 -33.43 0.77
C PRO A 574 -23.01 -33.76 1.00
N ALA A 575 -23.51 -34.81 0.37
CA ALA A 575 -24.88 -35.32 0.60
C ALA A 575 -25.14 -35.69 2.07
N ALA A 576 -24.13 -36.12 2.80
CA ALA A 576 -24.22 -36.40 4.22
C ALA A 576 -24.74 -35.22 5.04
N LEU A 577 -24.47 -33.98 4.61
CA LEU A 577 -24.92 -32.76 5.28
C LEU A 577 -26.41 -32.47 5.11
N GLU A 578 -27.10 -33.06 4.13
CA GLU A 578 -28.56 -32.95 3.97
C GLU A 578 -29.30 -33.61 5.13
N LYS A 579 -28.69 -34.65 5.69
CA LYS A 579 -29.25 -35.43 6.82
C LYS A 579 -28.52 -35.19 8.15
N ALA A 580 -27.65 -34.15 8.19
CA ALA A 580 -26.79 -33.91 9.35
C ALA A 580 -27.59 -33.75 10.66
N ALA A 581 -28.67 -32.97 10.64
CA ALA A 581 -29.51 -32.70 11.79
C ALA A 581 -30.18 -34.00 12.35
N THR A 582 -30.45 -34.99 11.50
CA THR A 582 -30.99 -36.26 11.91
C THR A 582 -29.91 -37.23 12.37
N ARG A 583 -28.79 -37.29 11.68
CA ARG A 583 -27.70 -38.23 11.93
C ARG A 583 -26.79 -37.79 13.10
N TRP A 584 -26.54 -36.49 13.20
CA TRP A 584 -25.66 -35.89 14.24
C TRP A 584 -26.38 -34.73 14.95
N PRO A 585 -27.47 -34.94 15.65
CA PRO A 585 -28.33 -33.88 16.19
C PRO A 585 -27.65 -32.99 17.24
N LYS A 586 -26.53 -33.44 17.79
CA LYS A 586 -25.74 -32.66 18.78
C LYS A 586 -24.69 -31.74 18.14
N LEU A 587 -24.43 -31.89 16.84
CA LEU A 587 -23.40 -31.11 16.17
C LEU A 587 -23.99 -29.85 15.54
N ASN A 588 -23.34 -28.71 15.76
CA ASN A 588 -23.67 -27.44 15.11
C ASN A 588 -22.80 -27.30 13.85
N ILE A 589 -23.31 -27.78 12.71
CA ILE A 589 -22.59 -27.89 11.44
C ILE A 589 -23.12 -26.86 10.44
N ASP A 590 -22.23 -26.02 9.96
CA ASP A 590 -22.48 -25.10 8.86
C ASP A 590 -21.64 -25.49 7.65
N PHE A 591 -22.21 -25.32 6.45
CA PHE A 591 -21.46 -25.45 5.19
C PHE A 591 -21.41 -24.14 4.41
N MET A 592 -20.24 -23.77 3.92
CA MET A 592 -20.08 -22.65 3.01
C MET A 592 -18.82 -22.78 2.14
N THR A 593 -18.70 -21.92 1.13
CA THR A 593 -17.45 -21.84 0.36
C THR A 593 -16.36 -21.16 1.19
N VAL A 594 -15.09 -21.46 0.87
CA VAL A 594 -13.96 -20.80 1.55
C VAL A 594 -14.03 -19.27 1.43
N HIS A 595 -14.42 -18.74 0.26
CA HIS A 595 -14.60 -17.29 0.08
C HIS A 595 -15.66 -16.70 1.03
N ALA A 596 -16.80 -17.38 1.18
CA ALA A 596 -17.86 -16.93 2.08
C ALA A 596 -17.48 -17.03 3.57
N SER A 597 -16.47 -17.84 3.90
CA SER A 597 -15.98 -18.00 5.27
C SER A 597 -15.09 -16.83 5.74
N LYS A 598 -14.68 -15.92 4.85
CA LYS A 598 -13.91 -14.77 5.25
C LYS A 598 -14.67 -13.92 6.27
N GLY A 599 -14.01 -13.53 7.35
CA GLY A 599 -14.65 -12.89 8.51
C GLY A 599 -15.26 -13.85 9.52
N GLN A 600 -15.61 -15.10 9.13
CA GLN A 600 -16.18 -16.10 10.04
C GLN A 600 -15.11 -16.81 10.89
N GLN A 601 -15.57 -17.51 11.94
CA GLN A 601 -14.74 -18.37 12.76
C GLN A 601 -15.57 -19.54 13.33
N ALA A 602 -14.91 -20.64 13.61
CA ALA A 602 -15.51 -21.82 14.20
C ALA A 602 -14.52 -22.54 15.12
N ASP A 603 -15.01 -23.40 15.99
CA ASP A 603 -14.14 -24.19 16.87
C ASP A 603 -13.40 -25.26 16.06
N TYR A 604 -14.12 -25.89 15.13
CA TYR A 604 -13.63 -26.92 14.24
C TYR A 604 -13.85 -26.53 12.79
N VAL A 605 -12.86 -26.80 11.94
CA VAL A 605 -12.95 -26.57 10.49
C VAL A 605 -12.60 -27.84 9.74
N ILE A 606 -13.41 -28.18 8.76
CA ILE A 606 -13.22 -29.29 7.85
C ILE A 606 -13.12 -28.71 6.43
N VAL A 607 -11.96 -28.83 5.79
CA VAL A 607 -11.76 -28.37 4.43
C VAL A 607 -11.86 -29.54 3.47
N LEU A 608 -12.74 -29.46 2.51
CA LEU A 608 -13.00 -30.50 1.51
C LEU A 608 -12.30 -30.20 0.19
N GLY A 609 -12.08 -31.26 -0.61
CA GLY A 609 -11.71 -31.15 -2.00
C GLY A 609 -10.24 -30.82 -2.25
N LEU A 610 -9.32 -31.22 -1.34
CA LEU A 610 -7.88 -31.13 -1.63
C LEU A 610 -7.51 -32.22 -2.65
N GLN A 611 -7.85 -31.97 -3.91
CA GLN A 611 -7.62 -32.87 -5.03
C GLN A 611 -7.21 -32.10 -6.28
N GLU A 612 -6.64 -32.79 -7.26
CA GLU A 612 -6.41 -32.24 -8.59
C GLU A 612 -7.69 -32.21 -9.42
N GLY A 613 -7.69 -31.42 -10.50
CA GLY A 613 -8.76 -31.36 -11.49
C GLY A 613 -9.66 -30.14 -11.38
N PHE A 614 -10.76 -30.15 -12.16
CA PHE A 614 -11.64 -28.98 -12.34
C PHE A 614 -12.27 -28.49 -11.02
N ASP A 615 -12.71 -29.42 -10.20
CA ASP A 615 -13.29 -29.14 -8.87
C ASP A 615 -12.23 -29.21 -7.75
N GLY A 616 -10.98 -29.15 -8.11
CA GLY A 616 -9.86 -29.29 -7.21
C GLY A 616 -9.59 -28.06 -6.34
N PHE A 617 -8.66 -28.23 -5.43
CA PHE A 617 -8.11 -27.17 -4.61
C PHE A 617 -6.58 -27.38 -4.46
N PRO A 618 -5.74 -26.65 -5.21
CA PRO A 618 -6.04 -25.45 -5.99
C PRO A 618 -6.92 -25.71 -7.21
N ALA A 619 -7.81 -24.77 -7.51
CA ALA A 619 -8.56 -24.78 -8.73
C ALA A 619 -7.69 -24.34 -9.90
N PRO A 620 -7.75 -25.04 -11.06
CA PRO A 620 -7.00 -24.60 -12.22
C PRO A 620 -7.49 -23.24 -12.71
N VAL A 621 -6.58 -22.27 -12.76
CA VAL A 621 -6.90 -20.93 -13.25
C VAL A 621 -7.09 -20.99 -14.77
N ARG A 622 -8.32 -20.79 -15.26
CA ARG A 622 -8.66 -20.66 -16.68
C ARG A 622 -9.33 -19.32 -16.91
N GLU A 623 -8.49 -18.27 -16.95
CA GLU A 623 -8.99 -16.94 -17.26
C GLU A 623 -9.27 -16.81 -18.76
N SER A 624 -10.46 -16.32 -19.08
CA SER A 624 -10.78 -15.86 -20.42
C SER A 624 -9.92 -14.65 -20.82
N ILE A 625 -9.77 -14.37 -22.10
CA ILE A 625 -9.06 -13.19 -22.61
C ILE A 625 -9.62 -11.89 -21.97
N MET A 626 -10.93 -11.84 -21.73
CA MET A 626 -11.56 -10.69 -21.05
C MET A 626 -11.07 -10.55 -19.61
N GLU A 627 -10.90 -11.65 -18.90
CA GLU A 627 -10.40 -11.64 -17.52
C GLU A 627 -8.90 -11.32 -17.46
N GLN A 628 -8.10 -11.90 -18.35
CA GLN A 628 -6.67 -11.60 -18.45
C GLN A 628 -6.40 -10.12 -18.78
N ALA A 629 -7.28 -9.48 -19.57
CA ALA A 629 -7.12 -8.09 -19.96
C ALA A 629 -7.64 -7.08 -18.93
N LEU A 630 -8.64 -7.44 -18.13
CA LEU A 630 -9.38 -6.50 -17.28
C LEU A 630 -9.19 -6.72 -15.76
N LEU A 631 -8.76 -7.91 -15.35
CA LEU A 631 -8.38 -8.15 -13.97
C LEU A 631 -6.95 -7.66 -13.69
N PRO A 632 -6.62 -7.31 -12.46
CA PRO A 632 -5.24 -7.06 -12.08
C PRO A 632 -4.34 -8.25 -12.45
N GLU A 633 -3.09 -7.97 -12.83
CA GLU A 633 -2.14 -9.02 -13.18
C GLU A 633 -2.03 -10.08 -12.08
N PRO A 634 -2.01 -11.38 -12.42
CA PRO A 634 -1.76 -12.42 -11.45
C PRO A 634 -0.32 -12.31 -10.92
N GLU A 635 -0.10 -12.79 -9.72
CA GLU A 635 1.24 -12.87 -9.15
C GLU A 635 2.07 -13.94 -9.87
N ASP A 636 3.36 -13.66 -10.05
CA ASP A 636 4.33 -14.60 -10.61
C ASP A 636 4.78 -15.65 -9.55
N PHE A 637 3.80 -16.34 -8.97
CA PHE A 637 4.02 -17.44 -8.05
C PHE A 637 2.90 -18.47 -8.20
N PRO A 638 3.22 -19.77 -8.30
CA PRO A 638 2.22 -20.82 -8.54
C PRO A 638 1.11 -20.82 -7.49
N ASP A 639 -0.13 -20.79 -7.96
CA ASP A 639 -1.34 -20.86 -7.16
C ASP A 639 -1.42 -19.84 -6.01
N ALA A 640 -0.82 -18.64 -6.19
CA ALA A 640 -0.68 -17.64 -5.12
C ALA A 640 -2.02 -17.32 -4.43
N GLU A 641 -3.10 -17.04 -5.19
CA GLU A 641 -4.44 -16.75 -4.64
C GLU A 641 -5.07 -17.99 -3.98
N GLU A 642 -4.93 -19.17 -4.58
CA GLU A 642 -5.42 -20.43 -4.01
C GLU A 642 -4.69 -20.80 -2.71
N ARG A 643 -3.40 -20.47 -2.59
CA ARG A 643 -2.65 -20.62 -1.33
C ARG A 643 -3.20 -19.70 -0.24
N ARG A 644 -3.51 -18.44 -0.57
CA ARG A 644 -4.19 -17.53 0.37
C ARG A 644 -5.57 -18.05 0.75
N LEU A 645 -6.27 -18.63 -0.20
CA LEU A 645 -7.58 -19.23 0.05
C LEU A 645 -7.48 -20.40 1.05
N LEU A 646 -6.49 -21.29 0.92
CA LEU A 646 -6.26 -22.36 1.89
C LEU A 646 -5.80 -21.80 3.25
N TYR A 647 -4.97 -20.77 3.27
CA TYR A 647 -4.61 -20.06 4.50
C TYR A 647 -5.84 -19.48 5.19
N VAL A 648 -6.76 -18.83 4.44
CA VAL A 648 -8.03 -18.35 4.98
C VAL A 648 -8.83 -19.50 5.58
N ALA A 649 -8.97 -20.63 4.88
CA ALA A 649 -9.70 -21.79 5.37
C ALA A 649 -9.12 -22.33 6.69
N MET A 650 -7.81 -22.55 6.76
CA MET A 650 -7.16 -23.05 7.98
C MET A 650 -7.32 -22.11 9.16
N THR A 651 -7.19 -20.80 8.93
CA THR A 651 -7.23 -19.76 9.97
C THR A 651 -8.66 -19.39 10.41
N ARG A 652 -9.70 -20.09 9.93
CA ARG A 652 -11.06 -19.99 10.49
C ARG A 652 -11.23 -20.76 11.78
N ALA A 653 -10.42 -21.80 11.97
CA ALA A 653 -10.52 -22.68 13.14
C ALA A 653 -9.89 -22.07 14.40
N ARG A 654 -10.51 -22.33 15.54
CA ARG A 654 -9.95 -22.01 16.85
C ARG A 654 -9.17 -23.20 17.43
N LEU A 655 -9.71 -24.41 17.31
CA LEU A 655 -9.22 -25.61 17.97
C LEU A 655 -8.55 -26.59 17.01
N ARG A 656 -9.23 -27.00 15.94
CA ARG A 656 -8.71 -28.02 15.01
C ARG A 656 -9.15 -27.79 13.57
N VAL A 657 -8.29 -28.24 12.64
CA VAL A 657 -8.53 -28.27 11.20
C VAL A 657 -8.30 -29.66 10.67
N TRP A 658 -9.26 -30.21 9.94
CA TRP A 658 -9.09 -31.39 9.12
C TRP A 658 -9.10 -30.99 7.64
N LEU A 659 -8.08 -31.44 6.92
CA LEU A 659 -7.88 -31.18 5.52
C LEU A 659 -8.13 -32.48 4.75
N LEU A 660 -9.32 -32.57 4.12
CA LEU A 660 -9.76 -33.78 3.45
C LEU A 660 -9.26 -33.82 2.01
N PHE A 661 -8.57 -34.90 1.66
CA PHE A 661 -7.95 -35.05 0.34
C PHE A 661 -8.37 -36.35 -0.34
N ASN A 662 -8.41 -36.29 -1.68
CA ASN A 662 -8.63 -37.47 -2.49
C ASN A 662 -7.35 -38.30 -2.60
N LYS A 663 -7.40 -39.57 -2.22
CA LYS A 663 -6.23 -40.45 -2.21
C LYS A 663 -5.72 -40.79 -3.61
N ALA A 664 -6.62 -40.89 -4.59
CA ALA A 664 -6.28 -41.25 -5.95
C ALA A 664 -5.67 -40.08 -6.74
N GLN A 665 -6.10 -38.86 -6.43
CA GLN A 665 -5.68 -37.62 -7.09
C GLN A 665 -5.46 -36.51 -6.05
N PRO A 666 -4.43 -36.63 -5.20
CA PRO A 666 -4.22 -35.65 -4.13
C PRO A 666 -3.78 -34.31 -4.69
N SER A 667 -4.26 -33.24 -4.07
CA SER A 667 -3.83 -31.87 -4.35
C SER A 667 -2.31 -31.71 -4.20
N PRO A 668 -1.64 -30.87 -5.00
CA PRO A 668 -0.26 -30.48 -4.77
C PRO A 668 -0.03 -29.89 -3.37
N PHE A 669 -1.03 -29.26 -2.78
CA PHE A 669 -0.94 -28.72 -1.42
C PHE A 669 -0.81 -29.80 -0.35
N VAL A 670 -1.29 -31.03 -0.60
CA VAL A 670 -1.14 -32.16 0.32
C VAL A 670 0.33 -32.51 0.53
N GLU A 671 1.12 -32.54 -0.54
CA GLU A 671 2.56 -32.84 -0.43
C GLU A 671 3.32 -31.71 0.31
N ILE A 672 2.96 -30.47 0.06
CA ILE A 672 3.50 -29.32 0.79
C ILE A 672 3.19 -29.42 2.29
N LEU A 673 1.94 -29.75 2.63
CA LEU A 673 1.50 -29.90 4.03
C LEU A 673 2.20 -31.06 4.74
N LYS A 674 2.47 -32.17 4.05
CA LYS A 674 3.29 -33.28 4.57
C LYS A 674 4.73 -32.83 4.86
N GLN A 675 5.34 -32.07 3.96
CA GLN A 675 6.67 -31.50 4.16
C GLN A 675 6.70 -30.54 5.38
N LEU A 676 5.60 -29.87 5.66
CA LEU A 676 5.41 -29.05 6.87
C LEU A 676 5.06 -29.88 8.13
N SER A 677 5.21 -31.21 8.06
CA SER A 677 4.94 -32.14 9.17
C SER A 677 3.49 -32.14 9.65
N VAL A 678 2.53 -31.97 8.72
CA VAL A 678 1.12 -32.19 9.01
C VAL A 678 0.86 -33.70 9.00
N PRO A 679 0.34 -34.29 10.08
CA PRO A 679 0.10 -35.72 10.16
C PRO A 679 -1.03 -36.18 9.23
N VAL A 680 -0.85 -37.34 8.59
CA VAL A 680 -1.91 -38.03 7.86
C VAL A 680 -2.54 -39.05 8.82
N ALA A 681 -3.80 -38.82 9.15
CA ALA A 681 -4.53 -39.73 10.04
C ALA A 681 -5.13 -40.90 9.25
N ARG A 682 -4.91 -42.12 9.74
CA ARG A 682 -5.58 -43.33 9.20
C ARG A 682 -7.02 -43.47 9.68
N LYS A 683 -7.34 -42.91 10.84
CA LYS A 683 -8.69 -42.79 11.42
C LYS A 683 -8.88 -41.36 11.93
N PRO A 684 -10.09 -40.82 11.85
CA PRO A 684 -10.39 -39.48 12.34
C PRO A 684 -9.98 -39.23 13.78
#